data_7b395c0e4a6962fd0d90202fa955f78b
#
_entry.id   7b395c0e4a6962fd0d90202fa955f78b
#
_cell.length_a   1.000
_cell.length_b   1.000
_cell.length_c   1.000
_cell.angle_alpha   90.00
_cell.angle_beta   90.00
_cell.angle_gamma   90.00
#
_symmetry.space_group_name_H-M   'P 1'
#
loop_
_entity.id
_entity.type
_entity.pdbx_description
1 polymer ?
#
loop_
_entity_poly.entity_id
_entity_poly.type
_entity_poly.pdbx_seq_one_letter_code
_entity_poly.pdbx_strand_id
1 'polypeptide(L)'
;MASAVNALNSLLRGTSIDDHEEALKLANAAISAGKAGATSVDQLTALHAKVVALLKLDRFDDALRTVAAGGDALAARCVVERAYALYKTGELDAAAELSSTAARDNRALKHVAAQVAYRAEDLDLAASLYSALAKDAETSDAAGVGEATDVRINALAVSAQRAWQGRGATTVSAGQDASLDAGRREDLESFEMAYNAACVAVSRGDVSRASILLRRAQQLCEGSEELSDEDKQSELLPILIQQVYALTRLGRHDDAAALQKAIDASETEGSAKVVASTNSVVLQNSNASNNPYIVQRQVEAIPTPPIGSDRLFSHQARILRRNQYTIELQCFKFKGVLSRTSKQLKQQTDDNKENVPTNTATSPDTVDLGVYGAAAKAELQTGKDALRRILPLLEHRPQDVGLLLTAVQLQLQAHNAEAALSLLETYFSRAEQSASASATNARFAPGLVALAIALYKLQGRRHAVRTELAKALAHWHREGKSSSDAPASLLRAAGVELLHSQDPADQAAATAAFEKLHAADSTDKIAVAGLVASLAANSADSATSAQAERQRKLANALTPVDQLVKGVDVASLLQGGVATLATAAPAKSKKRSAAAAAAGEEAAASDAQAAKKTKTGAAPKLSRQARKLQAKSDKEEGSFDPNKKMDPERWLPVRDRSSYRPPKGKKGRGRRGEAATMQGGVVKEEETLALAGGAGSVRVEKAPQGPSGSGAAKKRKKGKK
;
A
#
# COMPACT_ATOMS: atom_id res chain seq x y z
N MET A 1 -32.93 14.96 55.64
CA MET A 1 -33.20 14.97 54.20
C MET A 1 -32.66 16.23 53.50
N ALA A 2 -32.94 17.42 53.94
CA ALA A 2 -32.37 18.64 53.37
C ALA A 2 -30.81 18.71 53.40
N SER A 3 -30.19 18.01 54.35
CA SER A 3 -28.74 18.03 54.56
C SER A 3 -27.93 17.41 53.38
N ALA A 4 -28.34 16.26 52.81
CA ALA A 4 -27.61 15.60 51.75
C ALA A 4 -27.72 16.35 50.41
N VAL A 5 -28.91 16.89 50.09
CA VAL A 5 -29.08 17.72 48.88
C VAL A 5 -28.34 19.04 49.02
N ASN A 6 -28.32 19.64 50.21
CA ASN A 6 -27.58 20.86 50.47
C ASN A 6 -26.04 20.63 50.41
N ALA A 7 -25.57 19.48 50.91
CA ALA A 7 -24.15 19.10 50.80
C ALA A 7 -23.73 18.88 49.35
N LEU A 8 -24.53 18.18 48.55
CA LEU A 8 -24.27 18.02 47.10
C LEU A 8 -24.29 19.38 46.38
N ASN A 9 -25.28 20.22 46.67
CA ASN A 9 -25.36 21.56 46.07
C ASN A 9 -24.17 22.45 46.49
N SER A 10 -23.67 22.29 47.71
CA SER A 10 -22.46 22.99 48.18
C SER A 10 -21.22 22.54 47.43
N LEU A 11 -21.08 21.24 47.23
CA LEU A 11 -19.96 20.66 46.46
C LEU A 11 -20.00 21.11 44.97
N LEU A 12 -21.19 21.07 44.35
CA LEU A 12 -21.37 21.48 42.95
C LEU A 12 -21.18 22.99 42.71
N ARG A 13 -21.21 23.82 43.75
CA ARG A 13 -20.91 25.26 43.69
C ARG A 13 -19.42 25.54 43.84
N GLY A 14 -18.62 24.56 44.22
CA GLY A 14 -17.16 24.66 44.23
C GLY A 14 -16.61 24.85 42.85
N THR A 15 -15.46 25.50 42.70
CA THR A 15 -14.78 25.75 41.40
C THR A 15 -14.10 24.48 40.85
N SER A 16 -13.72 23.53 41.71
CA SER A 16 -13.17 22.22 41.37
C SER A 16 -13.71 21.16 42.34
N ILE A 17 -13.83 19.93 41.86
CA ILE A 17 -14.14 18.76 42.65
C ILE A 17 -12.97 17.80 42.52
N ASP A 18 -12.20 17.66 43.59
CA ASP A 18 -11.00 16.83 43.58
C ASP A 18 -11.28 15.41 44.10
N ASP A 19 -12.26 15.25 45.03
CA ASP A 19 -12.69 13.92 45.50
C ASP A 19 -13.99 13.46 44.80
N HIS A 20 -13.81 12.67 43.74
CA HIS A 20 -14.92 12.10 42.97
C HIS A 20 -15.64 10.96 43.70
N GLU A 21 -14.98 10.28 44.64
CA GLU A 21 -15.65 9.28 45.48
C GLU A 21 -16.61 9.93 46.46
N GLU A 22 -16.23 11.05 47.10
CA GLU A 22 -17.10 11.82 47.95
C GLU A 22 -18.29 12.38 47.16
N ALA A 23 -18.05 12.92 45.97
CA ALA A 23 -19.11 13.35 45.07
C ALA A 23 -20.09 12.23 44.75
N LEU A 24 -19.62 11.03 44.51
CA LEU A 24 -20.43 9.84 44.24
C LEU A 24 -21.25 9.44 45.50
N LYS A 25 -20.65 9.48 46.69
CA LYS A 25 -21.35 9.19 47.98
C LYS A 25 -22.46 10.20 48.23
N LEU A 26 -22.19 11.51 48.06
CA LEU A 26 -23.18 12.57 48.23
C LEU A 26 -24.30 12.49 47.19
N ALA A 27 -23.99 12.18 45.94
CA ALA A 27 -25.01 11.99 44.91
C ALA A 27 -25.93 10.80 45.23
N ASN A 28 -25.37 9.65 45.66
CA ASN A 28 -26.16 8.50 46.09
C ASN A 28 -27.05 8.80 47.32
N ALA A 29 -26.52 9.54 48.29
CA ALA A 29 -27.29 9.97 49.46
C ALA A 29 -28.43 10.90 49.07
N ALA A 30 -28.20 11.87 48.16
CA ALA A 30 -29.22 12.76 47.64
C ALA A 30 -30.31 12.00 46.85
N ILE A 31 -29.95 11.03 46.02
CA ILE A 31 -30.88 10.15 45.28
C ILE A 31 -31.75 9.34 46.25
N SER A 32 -31.14 8.79 47.32
CA SER A 32 -31.86 8.01 48.33
C SER A 32 -32.82 8.87 49.15
N ALA A 33 -32.42 10.10 49.49
CA ALA A 33 -33.27 11.07 50.19
C ALA A 33 -34.42 11.57 49.29
N GLY A 34 -34.20 11.68 47.98
CA GLY A 34 -35.20 12.17 47.02
C GLY A 34 -36.38 11.25 46.79
N LYS A 35 -36.26 9.93 47.10
CA LYS A 35 -37.40 9.00 47.09
C LYS A 35 -38.53 9.35 48.04
N ALA A 36 -38.30 10.34 48.94
CA ALA A 36 -39.24 10.75 50.00
C ALA A 36 -39.85 12.17 49.85
N GLY A 37 -39.71 12.83 48.65
CA GLY A 37 -40.35 14.13 48.41
C GLY A 37 -39.54 15.24 47.77
N ALA A 38 -38.40 14.92 47.09
CA ALA A 38 -37.63 15.91 46.31
C ALA A 38 -38.31 16.22 44.97
N THR A 39 -38.08 17.42 44.44
CA THR A 39 -38.56 17.80 43.11
C THR A 39 -37.88 16.93 42.04
N SER A 40 -38.54 16.68 40.93
CA SER A 40 -38.00 15.88 39.83
C SER A 40 -36.70 16.48 39.26
N VAL A 41 -36.51 17.79 39.38
CA VAL A 41 -35.31 18.54 38.93
C VAL A 41 -34.10 18.22 39.84
N ASP A 42 -34.30 18.15 41.17
CA ASP A 42 -33.21 17.84 42.10
C ASP A 42 -32.73 16.40 41.96
N GLN A 43 -33.64 15.47 41.68
CA GLN A 43 -33.30 14.07 41.39
C GLN A 43 -32.49 13.93 40.10
N LEU A 44 -32.89 14.61 39.01
CA LEU A 44 -32.16 14.61 37.77
C LEU A 44 -30.76 15.22 37.92
N THR A 45 -30.62 16.26 38.73
CA THR A 45 -29.31 16.88 39.01
C THR A 45 -28.40 15.94 39.81
N ALA A 46 -28.95 15.25 40.81
CA ALA A 46 -28.20 14.27 41.59
C ALA A 46 -27.81 13.05 40.75
N LEU A 47 -28.67 12.57 39.84
CA LEU A 47 -28.35 11.50 38.90
C LEU A 47 -27.30 11.92 37.90
N HIS A 48 -27.35 13.14 37.37
CA HIS A 48 -26.32 13.69 36.48
C HIS A 48 -24.96 13.79 37.19
N ALA A 49 -24.94 14.36 38.43
CA ALA A 49 -23.71 14.41 39.23
C ALA A 49 -23.14 13.02 39.51
N LYS A 50 -24.01 12.01 39.76
CA LYS A 50 -23.57 10.61 39.86
C LYS A 50 -22.93 10.08 38.57
N VAL A 51 -23.51 10.36 37.41
CA VAL A 51 -22.98 9.93 36.13
C VAL A 51 -21.59 10.55 35.90
N VAL A 52 -21.45 11.87 36.15
CA VAL A 52 -20.14 12.55 35.99
C VAL A 52 -19.10 11.99 36.95
N ALA A 53 -19.45 11.78 38.22
CA ALA A 53 -18.55 11.19 39.22
C ALA A 53 -18.11 9.76 38.81
N LEU A 54 -19.01 8.93 38.28
CA LEU A 54 -18.70 7.59 37.79
C LEU A 54 -17.75 7.63 36.58
N LEU A 55 -17.93 8.61 35.66
CA LEU A 55 -17.02 8.80 34.52
C LEU A 55 -15.62 9.20 34.98
N LYS A 56 -15.50 10.06 35.97
CA LYS A 56 -14.23 10.50 36.56
C LYS A 56 -13.50 9.40 37.33
N LEU A 57 -14.23 8.39 37.79
CA LEU A 57 -13.71 7.18 38.45
C LEU A 57 -13.52 6.01 37.48
N ASP A 58 -13.56 6.25 36.18
CA ASP A 58 -13.42 5.25 35.09
C ASP A 58 -14.44 4.09 35.16
N ARG A 59 -15.58 4.31 35.83
CA ARG A 59 -16.67 3.33 35.97
C ARG A 59 -17.73 3.52 34.89
N PHE A 60 -17.32 3.32 33.61
CA PHE A 60 -18.14 3.64 32.44
C PHE A 60 -19.42 2.80 32.35
N ASP A 61 -19.35 1.49 32.66
CA ASP A 61 -20.52 0.60 32.66
C ASP A 61 -21.57 1.02 33.69
N ASP A 62 -21.13 1.46 34.88
CA ASP A 62 -22.02 1.93 35.92
C ASP A 62 -22.66 3.27 35.54
N ALA A 63 -21.92 4.12 34.83
CA ALA A 63 -22.45 5.36 34.29
C ALA A 63 -23.57 5.08 33.28
N LEU A 64 -23.33 4.17 32.30
CA LEU A 64 -24.34 3.76 31.31
C LEU A 64 -25.59 3.14 31.98
N ARG A 65 -25.39 2.25 32.98
CA ARG A 65 -26.49 1.69 33.76
C ARG A 65 -27.29 2.76 34.51
N THR A 66 -26.60 3.77 35.03
CA THR A 66 -27.25 4.88 35.73
C THR A 66 -28.10 5.73 34.77
N VAL A 67 -27.58 6.03 33.57
CA VAL A 67 -28.32 6.76 32.53
C VAL A 67 -29.55 5.96 32.08
N ALA A 68 -29.41 4.65 31.83
CA ALA A 68 -30.53 3.79 31.46
C ALA A 68 -31.63 3.73 32.55
N ALA A 69 -31.23 3.64 33.81
CA ALA A 69 -32.17 3.63 34.94
C ALA A 69 -32.89 4.98 35.16
N GLY A 70 -32.24 6.10 34.75
CA GLY A 70 -32.82 7.44 34.90
C GLY A 70 -33.84 7.82 33.81
N GLY A 71 -33.99 6.97 32.78
CA GLY A 71 -34.94 7.16 31.67
C GLY A 71 -34.58 8.30 30.72
N ASP A 72 -35.52 8.62 29.82
CA ASP A 72 -35.28 9.54 28.70
C ASP A 72 -34.87 10.96 29.12
N ALA A 73 -35.41 11.44 30.26
CA ALA A 73 -35.08 12.77 30.77
C ALA A 73 -33.60 12.89 31.18
N LEU A 74 -33.04 11.86 31.81
CA LEU A 74 -31.62 11.83 32.15
C LEU A 74 -30.78 11.59 30.90
N ALA A 75 -31.19 10.69 29.99
CA ALA A 75 -30.51 10.41 28.74
C ALA A 75 -30.39 11.66 27.86
N ALA A 76 -31.44 12.49 27.80
CA ALA A 76 -31.39 13.77 27.06
C ALA A 76 -30.45 14.79 27.69
N ARG A 77 -30.28 14.77 29.03
CA ARG A 77 -29.39 15.67 29.76
C ARG A 77 -27.92 15.22 29.67
N CYS A 78 -27.67 13.93 29.65
CA CYS A 78 -26.32 13.31 29.70
C CYS A 78 -25.85 12.82 28.33
N VAL A 79 -26.13 13.55 27.23
CA VAL A 79 -25.77 13.11 25.87
C VAL A 79 -24.25 13.01 25.69
N VAL A 80 -23.50 13.99 26.20
CA VAL A 80 -22.03 14.02 26.11
C VAL A 80 -21.43 12.88 26.91
N GLU A 81 -21.85 12.77 28.18
CA GLU A 81 -21.39 11.76 29.14
C GLU A 81 -21.69 10.34 28.65
N ARG A 82 -22.88 10.15 28.08
CA ARG A 82 -23.29 8.88 27.51
C ARG A 82 -22.47 8.53 26.28
N ALA A 83 -22.24 9.48 25.36
CA ALA A 83 -21.41 9.26 24.16
C ALA A 83 -19.98 8.92 24.55
N TYR A 84 -19.41 9.61 25.54
CA TYR A 84 -18.09 9.34 26.06
C TYR A 84 -17.98 7.97 26.74
N ALA A 85 -18.96 7.59 27.57
CA ALA A 85 -19.00 6.27 28.19
C ALA A 85 -19.08 5.14 27.16
N LEU A 86 -19.92 5.27 26.13
CA LEU A 86 -20.03 4.32 25.02
C LEU A 86 -18.70 4.21 24.23
N TYR A 87 -18.01 5.34 24.04
CA TYR A 87 -16.69 5.34 23.42
C TYR A 87 -15.66 4.54 24.24
N LYS A 88 -15.64 4.74 25.58
CA LYS A 88 -14.70 4.07 26.49
C LYS A 88 -15.00 2.58 26.65
N THR A 89 -16.27 2.17 26.62
CA THR A 89 -16.65 0.74 26.66
C THR A 89 -16.46 0.03 25.33
N GLY A 90 -16.16 0.77 24.24
CA GLY A 90 -15.91 0.19 22.91
C GLY A 90 -17.17 0.00 22.06
N GLU A 91 -18.32 0.48 22.50
CA GLU A 91 -19.59 0.50 21.76
C GLU A 91 -19.60 1.62 20.71
N LEU A 92 -18.68 1.51 19.72
CA LEU A 92 -18.38 2.61 18.79
C LEU A 92 -19.57 2.96 17.88
N ASP A 93 -20.36 1.98 17.45
CA ASP A 93 -21.51 2.21 16.58
C ASP A 93 -22.59 3.03 17.27
N ALA A 94 -22.92 2.67 18.53
CA ALA A 94 -23.87 3.42 19.36
C ALA A 94 -23.37 4.83 19.71
N ALA A 95 -22.07 4.98 19.98
CA ALA A 95 -21.44 6.26 20.21
C ALA A 95 -21.45 7.15 18.95
N ALA A 96 -21.21 6.58 17.77
CA ALA A 96 -21.26 7.29 16.49
C ALA A 96 -22.68 7.77 16.15
N GLU A 97 -23.69 6.92 16.31
CA GLU A 97 -25.09 7.28 16.09
C GLU A 97 -25.50 8.44 16.99
N LEU A 98 -25.21 8.34 18.30
CA LEU A 98 -25.56 9.36 19.28
C LEU A 98 -24.85 10.69 19.02
N SER A 99 -23.55 10.64 18.66
CA SER A 99 -22.76 11.84 18.41
C SER A 99 -23.10 12.50 17.07
N SER A 100 -23.45 11.74 16.04
CA SER A 100 -23.81 12.28 14.72
C SER A 100 -25.10 13.10 14.73
N THR A 101 -26.10 12.69 15.52
CA THR A 101 -27.38 13.35 15.60
C THR A 101 -27.32 14.67 16.39
N ALA A 102 -26.46 14.78 17.40
CA ALA A 102 -26.41 15.88 18.33
C ALA A 102 -25.18 16.82 18.18
N ALA A 103 -24.20 16.46 17.33
CA ALA A 103 -22.90 17.16 17.26
C ALA A 103 -22.93 18.53 16.55
N ARG A 104 -24.03 18.92 15.89
CA ARG A 104 -24.02 20.14 15.06
C ARG A 104 -23.74 21.40 15.86
N ASP A 105 -24.29 21.50 17.10
CA ASP A 105 -24.23 22.71 17.93
C ASP A 105 -23.43 22.54 19.23
N ASN A 106 -22.97 21.33 19.56
CA ASN A 106 -22.25 21.05 20.80
C ASN A 106 -20.79 20.70 20.53
N ARG A 107 -19.86 21.59 20.94
CA ARG A 107 -18.41 21.43 20.76
C ARG A 107 -17.87 20.18 21.46
N ALA A 108 -18.31 19.88 22.69
CA ALA A 108 -17.88 18.69 23.42
C ALA A 108 -18.26 17.39 22.68
N LEU A 109 -19.46 17.35 22.08
CA LEU A 109 -19.87 16.22 21.24
C LEU A 109 -19.07 16.11 19.94
N LYS A 110 -18.61 17.23 19.35
CA LYS A 110 -17.69 17.19 18.19
C LYS A 110 -16.37 16.52 18.57
N HIS A 111 -15.81 16.78 19.76
CA HIS A 111 -14.59 16.10 20.24
C HIS A 111 -14.82 14.60 20.41
N VAL A 112 -15.90 14.20 21.07
CA VAL A 112 -16.24 12.78 21.23
C VAL A 112 -16.46 12.13 19.86
N ALA A 113 -17.21 12.78 18.96
CA ALA A 113 -17.45 12.28 17.60
C ALA A 113 -16.13 12.08 16.82
N ALA A 114 -15.17 13.01 16.95
CA ALA A 114 -13.87 12.90 16.31
C ALA A 114 -13.04 11.72 16.87
N GLN A 115 -13.07 11.50 18.18
CA GLN A 115 -12.42 10.36 18.82
C GLN A 115 -13.08 9.02 18.43
N VAL A 116 -14.41 8.97 18.42
CA VAL A 116 -15.18 7.80 17.96
C VAL A 116 -14.85 7.47 16.50
N ALA A 117 -14.87 8.48 15.61
CA ALA A 117 -14.51 8.31 14.20
C ALA A 117 -13.06 7.79 14.03
N TYR A 118 -12.12 8.29 14.83
CA TYR A 118 -10.73 7.81 14.84
C TYR A 118 -10.63 6.33 15.23
N ARG A 119 -11.32 5.91 16.30
CA ARG A 119 -11.31 4.50 16.75
C ARG A 119 -12.13 3.58 15.86
N ALA A 120 -13.18 4.08 15.22
CA ALA A 120 -13.94 3.37 14.19
C ALA A 120 -13.20 3.28 12.86
N GLU A 121 -12.04 3.96 12.74
CA GLU A 121 -11.20 4.04 11.53
C GLU A 121 -11.86 4.79 10.36
N ASP A 122 -12.89 5.61 10.64
CA ASP A 122 -13.37 6.61 9.68
C ASP A 122 -12.50 7.87 9.77
N LEU A 123 -11.28 7.73 9.23
CA LEU A 123 -10.23 8.73 9.36
C LEU A 123 -10.50 10.00 8.56
N ASP A 124 -11.34 9.93 7.52
CA ASP A 124 -11.70 11.11 6.73
C ASP A 124 -12.70 11.97 7.49
N LEU A 125 -13.67 11.34 8.17
CA LEU A 125 -14.59 12.04 9.09
C LEU A 125 -13.82 12.63 10.28
N ALA A 126 -12.93 11.85 10.92
CA ALA A 126 -12.11 12.32 12.03
C ALA A 126 -11.27 13.56 11.63
N ALA A 127 -10.60 13.52 10.47
CA ALA A 127 -9.81 14.65 9.96
C ALA A 127 -10.68 15.89 9.72
N SER A 128 -11.88 15.73 9.16
CA SER A 128 -12.81 16.84 8.93
C SER A 128 -13.28 17.48 10.23
N LEU A 129 -13.59 16.66 11.25
CA LEU A 129 -14.04 17.14 12.56
C LEU A 129 -12.93 17.87 13.32
N TYR A 130 -11.68 17.34 13.35
CA TYR A 130 -10.56 18.04 13.97
C TYR A 130 -10.19 19.31 13.22
N SER A 131 -10.30 19.34 11.87
CA SER A 131 -10.11 20.58 11.09
C SER A 131 -11.18 21.64 11.41
N ALA A 132 -12.44 21.24 11.63
CA ALA A 132 -13.50 22.14 12.06
C ALA A 132 -13.24 22.67 13.46
N LEU A 133 -12.88 21.80 14.42
CA LEU A 133 -12.55 22.18 15.80
C LEU A 133 -11.36 23.14 15.87
N ALA A 134 -10.32 22.94 15.03
CA ALA A 134 -9.17 23.85 14.96
C ALA A 134 -9.59 25.24 14.49
N LYS A 135 -10.43 25.35 13.46
CA LYS A 135 -10.96 26.63 12.96
C LYS A 135 -11.84 27.32 14.00
N ASP A 136 -12.70 26.56 14.67
CA ASP A 136 -13.56 27.08 15.74
C ASP A 136 -12.72 27.56 16.94
N ALA A 137 -11.55 26.96 17.21
CA ALA A 137 -10.63 27.38 18.28
C ALA A 137 -9.93 28.70 17.97
N GLU A 138 -9.60 28.97 16.70
CA GLU A 138 -8.98 30.24 16.28
C GLU A 138 -9.94 31.44 16.32
N THR A 139 -11.24 31.18 16.22
CA THR A 139 -12.28 32.22 16.08
C THR A 139 -13.08 32.48 17.35
N SER A 140 -12.98 31.63 18.37
CA SER A 140 -13.82 31.68 19.59
C SER A 140 -13.01 31.91 20.86
N ASP A 141 -13.34 32.98 21.61
CA ASP A 141 -12.82 33.22 22.94
C ASP A 141 -13.29 32.16 23.98
N ALA A 142 -14.20 31.26 23.57
CA ALA A 142 -14.73 30.19 24.42
C ALA A 142 -13.87 28.90 24.35
N ALA A 143 -12.78 28.87 23.61
CA ALA A 143 -11.84 27.76 23.61
C ALA A 143 -11.12 27.70 24.98
N GLY A 144 -11.16 26.51 25.59
CA GLY A 144 -10.43 26.26 26.84
C GLY A 144 -8.93 26.41 26.65
N VAL A 145 -8.23 26.75 27.71
CA VAL A 145 -6.75 26.79 27.73
C VAL A 145 -6.25 25.38 27.41
N GLY A 146 -5.39 25.25 26.38
CA GLY A 146 -4.83 23.95 25.95
C GLY A 146 -5.64 23.21 24.89
N GLU A 147 -6.91 23.54 24.65
CA GLU A 147 -7.75 22.82 23.68
C GLU A 147 -7.18 22.82 22.26
N ALA A 148 -6.57 23.92 21.84
CA ALA A 148 -5.93 24.02 20.52
C ALA A 148 -4.76 23.03 20.39
N THR A 149 -4.01 22.79 21.47
CA THR A 149 -2.93 21.81 21.54
C THR A 149 -3.50 20.38 21.44
N ASP A 150 -4.55 20.08 22.19
CA ASP A 150 -5.21 18.74 22.16
C ASP A 150 -5.76 18.40 20.78
N VAL A 151 -6.43 19.38 20.14
CA VAL A 151 -6.93 19.21 18.76
C VAL A 151 -5.80 18.92 17.81
N ARG A 152 -4.65 19.60 17.96
CA ARG A 152 -3.47 19.42 17.12
C ARG A 152 -2.80 18.06 17.34
N ILE A 153 -2.67 17.62 18.59
CA ILE A 153 -2.16 16.28 18.97
C ILE A 153 -2.99 15.19 18.26
N ASN A 154 -4.31 15.28 18.40
CA ASN A 154 -5.23 14.32 17.82
C ASN A 154 -5.25 14.37 16.28
N ALA A 155 -5.16 15.56 15.67
CA ALA A 155 -5.07 15.71 14.22
C ALA A 155 -3.79 15.05 13.65
N LEU A 156 -2.64 15.15 14.36
CA LEU A 156 -1.41 14.44 13.99
C LEU A 156 -1.59 12.91 14.04
N ALA A 157 -2.26 12.40 15.08
CA ALA A 157 -2.56 10.97 15.20
C ALA A 157 -3.42 10.48 14.01
N VAL A 158 -4.45 11.24 13.62
CA VAL A 158 -5.28 10.93 12.43
C VAL A 158 -4.44 10.95 11.17
N SER A 159 -3.56 11.95 11.00
CA SER A 159 -2.67 12.06 9.83
C SER A 159 -1.75 10.85 9.71
N ALA A 160 -1.16 10.38 10.82
CA ALA A 160 -0.34 9.17 10.85
C ALA A 160 -1.11 7.93 10.42
N GLN A 161 -2.34 7.74 10.93
CA GLN A 161 -3.17 6.59 10.57
C GLN A 161 -3.64 6.63 9.11
N ARG A 162 -4.01 7.82 8.59
CA ARG A 162 -4.33 8.00 7.16
C ARG A 162 -3.15 7.62 6.26
N ALA A 163 -1.94 8.02 6.64
CA ALA A 163 -0.73 7.66 5.90
C ALA A 163 -0.47 6.15 5.91
N TRP A 164 -0.67 5.46 7.03
CA TRP A 164 -0.59 3.99 7.12
C TRP A 164 -1.63 3.26 6.27
N GLN A 165 -2.82 3.84 6.10
CA GLN A 165 -3.85 3.30 5.20
C GLN A 165 -3.60 3.65 3.72
N GLY A 166 -2.51 4.37 3.40
CA GLY A 166 -2.20 4.81 2.04
C GLY A 166 -3.03 6.00 1.55
N ARG A 167 -3.79 6.66 2.43
CA ARG A 167 -4.66 7.79 2.08
C ARG A 167 -3.96 9.16 2.21
N GLY A 168 -2.89 9.25 2.97
CA GLY A 168 -2.21 10.52 3.27
C GLY A 168 -1.47 11.17 2.09
N ALA A 169 -1.07 10.40 1.07
CA ALA A 169 -0.31 10.90 -0.07
C ALA A 169 -1.12 11.04 -1.38
N THR A 170 -2.36 10.58 -1.38
CA THR A 170 -3.15 10.41 -2.61
C THR A 170 -4.12 11.55 -2.89
N THR A 171 -4.46 12.35 -1.91
CA THR A 171 -5.44 13.42 -2.05
C THR A 171 -4.77 14.79 -2.20
N VAL A 172 -5.44 15.66 -2.92
CA VAL A 172 -5.01 17.03 -3.21
C VAL A 172 -4.93 17.90 -1.93
N SER A 173 -5.55 17.45 -0.83
CA SER A 173 -5.49 18.10 0.50
C SER A 173 -4.15 17.90 1.25
N ALA A 174 -3.14 17.27 0.63
CA ALA A 174 -1.80 17.10 1.22
C ALA A 174 -1.13 18.44 1.61
N GLY A 175 -1.60 19.57 1.07
CA GLY A 175 -1.13 20.89 1.47
C GLY A 175 -1.50 21.27 2.93
N GLN A 176 -2.64 20.77 3.43
CA GLN A 176 -3.03 20.96 4.84
C GLN A 176 -2.17 20.09 5.78
N ASP A 177 -1.83 18.88 5.35
CA ASP A 177 -0.92 18.01 6.12
C ASP A 177 0.51 18.55 6.14
N ALA A 178 0.94 19.27 5.10
CA ALA A 178 2.25 19.90 5.04
C ALA A 178 2.40 21.08 6.04
N SER A 179 1.31 21.77 6.38
CA SER A 179 1.31 22.81 7.41
C SER A 179 1.51 22.22 8.83
N LEU A 180 1.04 20.99 9.04
CA LEU A 180 1.27 20.24 10.28
C LEU A 180 2.72 19.69 10.35
N ASP A 181 3.36 19.49 9.19
CA ASP A 181 4.72 18.96 9.08
C ASP A 181 5.81 20.03 9.29
N ALA A 182 5.49 21.30 9.03
CA ALA A 182 6.36 22.46 9.19
C ALA A 182 6.33 23.03 10.62
N GLY A 183 5.92 22.23 11.62
CA GLY A 183 5.88 22.65 13.01
C GLY A 183 7.20 23.33 13.40
N ARG A 184 7.12 24.59 13.80
CA ARG A 184 8.25 25.32 14.38
C ARG A 184 8.76 24.51 15.56
N ARG A 185 10.02 24.62 15.89
CA ARG A 185 10.65 23.92 17.02
C ARG A 185 9.91 24.16 18.33
N GLU A 186 9.23 25.30 18.42
CA GLU A 186 8.36 25.74 19.51
C GLU A 186 7.06 24.90 19.63
N ASP A 187 6.61 24.29 18.53
CA ASP A 187 5.38 23.47 18.48
C ASP A 187 5.56 22.04 19.02
N LEU A 188 6.78 21.61 19.37
CA LEU A 188 7.09 20.29 19.90
C LEU A 188 7.45 20.35 21.39
N GLU A 189 6.65 21.07 22.18
CA GLU A 189 6.87 21.27 23.61
C GLU A 189 6.23 20.17 24.46
N SER A 190 5.18 19.45 23.94
CA SER A 190 4.62 18.32 24.64
C SER A 190 5.11 16.98 24.09
N PHE A 191 5.20 15.98 24.96
CA PHE A 191 5.68 14.65 24.58
C PHE A 191 4.71 13.97 23.61
N GLU A 192 3.40 14.17 23.76
CA GLU A 192 2.37 13.61 22.88
C GLU A 192 2.48 14.18 21.47
N MET A 193 2.72 15.48 21.36
CA MET A 193 2.89 16.13 20.06
C MET A 193 4.15 15.63 19.35
N ALA A 194 5.26 15.52 20.08
CA ALA A 194 6.51 14.96 19.54
C ALA A 194 6.35 13.49 19.13
N TYR A 195 5.62 12.69 19.94
CA TYR A 195 5.31 11.29 19.63
C TYR A 195 4.44 11.15 18.38
N ASN A 196 3.34 11.89 18.26
CA ASN A 196 2.46 11.82 17.10
C ASN A 196 3.14 12.36 15.83
N ALA A 197 3.98 13.40 15.94
CA ALA A 197 4.82 13.85 14.82
C ALA A 197 5.82 12.75 14.38
N ALA A 198 6.37 12.01 15.32
CA ALA A 198 7.21 10.87 15.02
C ALA A 198 6.43 9.76 14.31
N CYS A 199 5.20 9.46 14.74
CA CYS A 199 4.32 8.49 14.08
C CYS A 199 4.01 8.90 12.62
N VAL A 200 3.82 10.19 12.35
CA VAL A 200 3.67 10.72 10.98
C VAL A 200 4.95 10.49 10.17
N ALA A 201 6.13 10.77 10.74
CA ALA A 201 7.41 10.54 10.07
C ALA A 201 7.64 9.05 9.76
N VAL A 202 7.33 8.15 10.72
CA VAL A 202 7.39 6.69 10.51
C VAL A 202 6.47 6.25 9.38
N SER A 203 5.23 6.72 9.35
CA SER A 203 4.25 6.34 8.34
C SER A 203 4.64 6.77 6.92
N ARG A 204 5.42 7.86 6.81
CA ARG A 204 6.00 8.36 5.55
C ARG A 204 7.33 7.71 5.19
N GLY A 205 7.89 6.88 6.06
CA GLY A 205 9.18 6.20 5.86
C GLY A 205 10.40 7.01 6.25
N ASP A 206 10.25 8.21 6.82
CA ASP A 206 11.36 9.02 7.37
C ASP A 206 11.70 8.57 8.79
N VAL A 207 12.33 7.41 8.87
CA VAL A 207 12.66 6.75 10.14
C VAL A 207 13.76 7.51 10.90
N SER A 208 14.64 8.22 10.17
CA SER A 208 15.72 9.02 10.77
C SER A 208 15.15 10.18 11.58
N ARG A 209 14.25 10.95 10.98
CA ARG A 209 13.53 12.03 11.66
C ARG A 209 12.68 11.51 12.81
N ALA A 210 11.97 10.39 12.59
CA ALA A 210 11.18 9.76 13.63
C ALA A 210 12.00 9.39 14.87
N SER A 211 13.21 8.82 14.70
CA SER A 211 14.11 8.48 15.80
C SER A 211 14.52 9.70 16.65
N ILE A 212 14.68 10.87 16.02
CA ILE A 212 15.01 12.12 16.73
C ILE A 212 13.81 12.61 17.53
N LEU A 213 12.60 12.60 16.91
CA LEU A 213 11.36 13.03 17.55
C LEU A 213 10.97 12.10 18.72
N LEU A 214 11.14 10.81 18.59
CA LEU A 214 10.88 9.84 19.66
C LEU A 214 11.81 10.04 20.88
N ARG A 215 13.09 10.34 20.65
CA ARG A 215 13.98 10.71 21.76
C ARG A 215 13.54 11.99 22.43
N ARG A 216 13.08 12.98 21.65
CA ARG A 216 12.53 14.22 22.23
C ARG A 216 11.29 13.95 23.04
N ALA A 217 10.37 13.11 22.55
CA ALA A 217 9.17 12.70 23.28
C ALA A 217 9.54 12.01 24.60
N GLN A 218 10.51 11.09 24.59
CA GLN A 218 11.00 10.44 25.78
C GLN A 218 11.53 11.44 26.81
N GLN A 219 12.42 12.36 26.40
CA GLN A 219 13.00 13.38 27.27
C GLN A 219 11.94 14.30 27.90
N LEU A 220 10.93 14.67 27.12
CA LEU A 220 9.83 15.52 27.61
C LEU A 220 8.94 14.75 28.60
N CYS A 221 8.65 13.49 28.35
CA CYS A 221 7.85 12.64 29.25
C CYS A 221 8.59 12.38 30.58
N GLU A 222 9.89 12.03 30.53
CA GLU A 222 10.72 11.83 31.70
C GLU A 222 10.88 13.11 32.54
N GLY A 223 10.97 14.27 31.87
CA GLY A 223 11.11 15.58 32.51
C GLY A 223 9.81 16.25 32.95
N SER A 224 8.64 15.65 32.72
CA SER A 224 7.35 16.22 33.13
C SER A 224 7.21 16.19 34.66
N GLU A 225 6.91 17.32 35.26
CA GLU A 225 6.62 17.44 36.69
C GLU A 225 5.14 17.20 37.01
N GLU A 226 4.27 17.22 36.00
CA GLU A 226 2.82 17.08 36.15
C GLU A 226 2.36 15.62 36.26
N LEU A 227 3.18 14.67 35.77
CA LEU A 227 2.85 13.26 35.76
C LEU A 227 3.39 12.53 37.00
N SER A 228 2.60 11.62 37.55
CA SER A 228 3.08 10.67 38.57
C SER A 228 4.09 9.68 37.96
N ASP A 229 4.90 9.02 38.79
CA ASP A 229 5.87 8.04 38.28
C ASP A 229 5.20 6.83 37.60
N GLU A 230 3.99 6.45 38.03
CA GLU A 230 3.17 5.39 37.41
C GLU A 230 2.66 5.86 36.03
N ASP A 231 2.14 7.08 35.93
CA ASP A 231 1.67 7.67 34.67
C ASP A 231 2.83 7.84 33.69
N LYS A 232 4.00 8.30 34.15
CA LYS A 232 5.22 8.38 33.31
C LYS A 232 5.60 7.02 32.72
N GLN A 233 5.54 5.96 33.49
CA GLN A 233 5.85 4.62 32.98
C GLN A 233 4.83 4.18 31.92
N SER A 234 3.56 4.45 32.12
CA SER A 234 2.50 4.11 31.16
C SER A 234 2.66 4.88 29.83
N GLU A 235 3.01 6.17 29.89
CA GLU A 235 3.17 7.03 28.71
C GLU A 235 4.52 6.80 28.00
N LEU A 236 5.58 6.43 28.73
CA LEU A 236 6.87 6.06 28.14
C LEU A 236 6.81 4.79 27.31
N LEU A 237 5.96 3.83 27.72
CA LEU A 237 5.89 2.53 27.09
C LEU A 237 5.60 2.56 25.58
N PRO A 238 4.57 3.26 25.06
CA PRO A 238 4.33 3.44 23.63
C PRO A 238 5.51 4.09 22.90
N ILE A 239 6.18 5.07 23.54
CA ILE A 239 7.33 5.76 22.98
C ILE A 239 8.50 4.80 22.78
N LEU A 240 8.82 3.98 23.81
CA LEU A 240 9.89 2.99 23.76
C LEU A 240 9.62 1.89 22.73
N ILE A 241 8.39 1.39 22.65
CA ILE A 241 7.96 0.39 21.65
C ILE A 241 8.18 0.94 20.24
N GLN A 242 7.83 2.20 20.01
CA GLN A 242 8.02 2.83 18.70
C GLN A 242 9.50 3.12 18.40
N GLN A 243 10.32 3.44 19.44
CA GLN A 243 11.77 3.56 19.29
C GLN A 243 12.42 2.23 18.88
N VAL A 244 12.03 1.11 19.49
CA VAL A 244 12.51 -0.22 19.09
C VAL A 244 12.23 -0.47 17.61
N TYR A 245 11.02 -0.17 17.16
CA TYR A 245 10.68 -0.28 15.73
C TYR A 245 11.59 0.60 14.85
N ALA A 246 11.73 1.88 15.20
CA ALA A 246 12.53 2.83 14.42
C ALA A 246 14.01 2.43 14.38
N LEU A 247 14.60 2.05 15.52
CA LEU A 247 15.99 1.62 15.60
C LEU A 247 16.25 0.32 14.83
N THR A 248 15.32 -0.64 14.90
CA THR A 248 15.39 -1.88 14.11
C THR A 248 15.39 -1.58 12.61
N ARG A 249 14.53 -0.65 12.16
CA ARG A 249 14.48 -0.21 10.76
C ARG A 249 15.73 0.54 10.30
N LEU A 250 16.41 1.24 11.22
CA LEU A 250 17.70 1.90 10.97
C LEU A 250 18.91 0.94 11.04
N GLY A 251 18.70 -0.33 11.39
CA GLY A 251 19.77 -1.31 11.54
C GLY A 251 20.56 -1.17 12.84
N ARG A 252 20.09 -0.36 13.82
CA ARG A 252 20.71 -0.16 15.13
C ARG A 252 20.22 -1.20 16.13
N HIS A 253 20.55 -2.46 15.87
CA HIS A 253 19.99 -3.61 16.59
C HIS A 253 20.40 -3.68 18.07
N ASP A 254 21.61 -3.24 18.41
CA ASP A 254 22.12 -3.26 19.79
C ASP A 254 21.35 -2.27 20.67
N ASP A 255 21.12 -1.06 20.16
CA ASP A 255 20.32 -0.06 20.86
C ASP A 255 18.86 -0.50 21.01
N ALA A 256 18.29 -1.07 19.94
CA ALA A 256 16.94 -1.63 19.98
C ALA A 256 16.80 -2.77 21.00
N ALA A 257 17.81 -3.64 21.10
CA ALA A 257 17.83 -4.74 22.07
C ALA A 257 17.93 -4.25 23.52
N ALA A 258 18.67 -3.17 23.77
CA ALA A 258 18.73 -2.57 25.09
C ALA A 258 17.38 -2.00 25.55
N LEU A 259 16.68 -1.31 24.65
CA LEU A 259 15.32 -0.81 24.92
C LEU A 259 14.30 -1.93 25.06
N GLN A 260 14.39 -2.97 24.24
CA GLN A 260 13.48 -4.12 24.33
C GLN A 260 13.57 -4.82 25.69
N LYS A 261 14.77 -4.94 26.27
CA LYS A 261 14.94 -5.49 27.63
C LYS A 261 14.24 -4.64 28.69
N ALA A 262 14.24 -3.32 28.55
CA ALA A 262 13.53 -2.43 29.45
C ALA A 262 12.00 -2.63 29.33
N ILE A 263 11.48 -2.78 28.10
CA ILE A 263 10.08 -3.06 27.83
C ILE A 263 9.67 -4.44 28.41
N ASP A 264 10.51 -5.47 28.21
CA ASP A 264 10.24 -6.83 28.71
C ASP A 264 10.24 -6.90 30.26
N ALA A 265 10.91 -5.98 30.92
CA ALA A 265 10.92 -5.86 32.38
C ALA A 265 9.69 -5.11 32.93
N SER A 266 8.96 -4.37 32.08
CA SER A 266 7.71 -3.68 32.46
C SER A 266 6.49 -4.62 32.30
N GLU A 267 5.49 -4.44 33.16
CA GLU A 267 4.21 -5.15 33.02
C GLU A 267 3.42 -4.57 31.86
N THR A 268 3.68 -5.09 30.67
CA THR A 268 3.00 -4.67 29.44
C THR A 268 1.74 -5.52 29.24
N GLU A 269 0.60 -4.90 28.95
CA GLU A 269 -0.66 -5.60 28.70
C GLU A 269 -1.33 -5.12 27.39
N GLY A 270 -2.42 -5.75 27.01
CA GLY A 270 -3.29 -5.30 25.94
C GLY A 270 -2.64 -5.29 24.55
N SER A 271 -2.99 -4.29 23.74
CA SER A 271 -2.49 -4.09 22.39
C SER A 271 -0.98 -3.76 22.36
N ALA A 272 -0.49 -3.04 23.37
CA ALA A 272 0.95 -2.70 23.50
C ALA A 272 1.82 -3.95 23.61
N LYS A 273 1.38 -4.96 24.37
CA LYS A 273 2.08 -6.26 24.49
C LYS A 273 2.19 -6.97 23.16
N VAL A 274 1.14 -6.97 22.36
CA VAL A 274 1.14 -7.62 21.04
C VAL A 274 2.15 -6.94 20.12
N VAL A 275 2.20 -5.61 20.12
CA VAL A 275 3.14 -4.84 19.29
C VAL A 275 4.58 -5.02 19.77
N ALA A 276 4.83 -4.92 21.09
CA ALA A 276 6.15 -5.12 21.69
C ALA A 276 6.69 -6.54 21.39
N SER A 277 5.87 -7.58 21.59
CA SER A 277 6.23 -8.96 21.28
C SER A 277 6.54 -9.16 19.81
N THR A 278 5.76 -8.50 18.91
CA THR A 278 6.03 -8.55 17.46
C THR A 278 7.37 -7.91 17.12
N ASN A 279 7.67 -6.73 17.70
CA ASN A 279 8.96 -6.06 17.51
C ASN A 279 10.12 -6.90 18.04
N SER A 280 9.96 -7.55 19.21
CA SER A 280 10.95 -8.47 19.78
C SER A 280 11.27 -9.62 18.84
N VAL A 281 10.24 -10.27 18.27
CA VAL A 281 10.44 -11.36 17.28
C VAL A 281 11.20 -10.86 16.06
N VAL A 282 10.85 -9.69 15.52
CA VAL A 282 11.53 -9.10 14.36
C VAL A 282 12.99 -8.78 14.69
N LEU A 283 13.25 -8.18 15.86
CA LEU A 283 14.60 -7.82 16.32
C LEU A 283 15.49 -9.05 16.50
N GLN A 284 15.00 -10.10 17.17
CA GLN A 284 15.73 -11.36 17.38
C GLN A 284 16.07 -12.07 16.07
N ASN A 285 15.27 -11.85 15.03
CA ASN A 285 15.41 -12.50 13.72
C ASN A 285 15.96 -11.55 12.62
N SER A 286 16.51 -10.40 12.99
CA SER A 286 17.10 -9.45 12.05
C SER A 286 18.38 -9.94 11.37
N ASN A 287 19.10 -10.88 12.00
CA ASN A 287 20.35 -11.45 11.49
C ASN A 287 20.10 -12.72 10.65
N ALA A 288 20.68 -12.75 9.50
CA ALA A 288 20.35 -13.42 8.24
C ALA A 288 20.28 -14.96 8.15
N SER A 289 20.31 -15.73 9.20
CA SER A 289 20.25 -17.21 9.04
C SER A 289 19.22 -17.88 9.96
N ASN A 290 18.00 -17.36 9.95
CA ASN A 290 16.98 -17.81 10.86
C ASN A 290 16.23 -19.03 10.31
N ASN A 291 16.08 -20.04 11.16
CA ASN A 291 15.22 -21.18 10.85
C ASN A 291 13.75 -20.77 10.91
N PRO A 292 12.98 -20.81 9.78
CA PRO A 292 11.59 -20.38 9.74
C PRO A 292 10.69 -21.08 10.77
N TYR A 293 11.01 -22.32 11.14
CA TYR A 293 10.24 -23.07 12.16
C TYR A 293 10.42 -22.51 13.56
N ILE A 294 11.59 -21.95 13.89
CA ILE A 294 11.83 -21.28 15.17
C ILE A 294 11.05 -19.95 15.19
N VAL A 295 11.17 -19.17 14.11
CA VAL A 295 10.43 -17.91 13.96
C VAL A 295 8.93 -18.16 14.06
N GLN A 296 8.42 -19.24 13.46
CA GLN A 296 7.01 -19.59 13.56
C GLN A 296 6.57 -19.83 15.01
N ARG A 297 7.37 -20.54 15.80
CA ARG A 297 7.06 -20.76 17.24
C ARG A 297 7.03 -19.44 18.02
N GLN A 298 7.95 -18.52 17.70
CA GLN A 298 7.96 -17.19 18.30
C GLN A 298 6.72 -16.39 17.93
N VAL A 299 6.31 -16.43 16.65
CA VAL A 299 5.08 -15.76 16.17
C VAL A 299 3.82 -16.38 16.80
N GLU A 300 3.77 -17.71 16.96
CA GLU A 300 2.65 -18.41 17.61
C GLU A 300 2.58 -18.12 19.13
N ALA A 301 3.68 -17.70 19.74
CA ALA A 301 3.73 -17.30 21.16
C ALA A 301 3.28 -15.85 21.39
N ILE A 302 3.11 -15.04 20.34
CA ILE A 302 2.58 -13.67 20.47
C ILE A 302 1.15 -13.73 21.02
N PRO A 303 0.80 -12.90 22.03
CA PRO A 303 -0.55 -12.89 22.59
C PRO A 303 -1.62 -12.62 21.55
N THR A 304 -2.80 -13.17 21.75
CA THR A 304 -3.96 -12.87 20.89
C THR A 304 -4.32 -11.40 21.06
N PRO A 305 -4.54 -10.64 19.95
CA PRO A 305 -4.96 -9.27 20.05
C PRO A 305 -6.24 -9.11 20.87
N PRO A 306 -6.32 -8.07 21.74
CA PRO A 306 -7.50 -7.81 22.55
C PRO A 306 -8.69 -7.42 21.68
N ILE A 307 -9.89 -7.62 22.23
CA ILE A 307 -11.18 -7.24 21.65
C ILE A 307 -11.76 -6.08 22.48
N GLY A 308 -12.48 -5.17 21.84
CA GLY A 308 -13.12 -4.04 22.52
C GLY A 308 -12.39 -2.71 22.34
N SER A 309 -12.32 -1.91 23.38
CA SER A 309 -11.76 -0.56 23.34
C SER A 309 -10.26 -0.53 23.01
N ASP A 310 -9.49 -1.53 23.45
CA ASP A 310 -8.05 -1.66 23.20
C ASP A 310 -7.71 -2.55 21.98
N ARG A 311 -8.64 -2.69 21.04
CA ARG A 311 -8.39 -3.46 19.80
C ARG A 311 -7.30 -2.81 18.95
N LEU A 312 -6.53 -3.63 18.24
CA LEU A 312 -5.59 -3.16 17.21
C LEU A 312 -6.32 -2.48 16.06
N PHE A 313 -5.69 -1.50 15.44
CA PHE A 313 -6.18 -0.94 14.18
C PHE A 313 -6.17 -2.00 13.07
N SER A 314 -7.06 -1.87 12.11
CA SER A 314 -7.23 -2.84 11.01
C SER A 314 -5.92 -3.06 10.22
N HIS A 315 -5.12 -2.00 10.01
CA HIS A 315 -3.83 -2.12 9.34
C HIS A 315 -2.81 -2.92 10.17
N GLN A 316 -2.80 -2.77 11.51
CA GLN A 316 -1.92 -3.54 12.40
C GLN A 316 -2.32 -5.02 12.40
N ALA A 317 -3.61 -5.31 12.55
CA ALA A 317 -4.15 -6.67 12.48
C ALA A 317 -3.83 -7.33 11.12
N ARG A 318 -3.90 -6.56 10.03
CA ARG A 318 -3.51 -7.01 8.69
C ARG A 318 -2.02 -7.33 8.60
N ILE A 319 -1.14 -6.49 9.16
CA ILE A 319 0.30 -6.75 9.20
C ILE A 319 0.61 -8.04 9.96
N LEU A 320 0.00 -8.27 11.13
CA LEU A 320 0.19 -9.50 11.90
C LEU A 320 -0.23 -10.74 11.08
N ARG A 321 -1.37 -10.68 10.41
CA ARG A 321 -1.86 -11.75 9.53
C ARG A 321 -0.92 -12.01 8.36
N ARG A 322 -0.40 -10.94 7.73
CA ARG A 322 0.62 -11.04 6.67
C ARG A 322 1.89 -11.70 7.17
N ASN A 323 2.38 -11.31 8.35
CA ASN A 323 3.56 -11.92 8.98
C ASN A 323 3.34 -13.41 9.20
N GLN A 324 2.19 -13.80 9.77
CA GLN A 324 1.82 -15.20 9.98
C GLN A 324 1.81 -15.99 8.66
N TYR A 325 1.11 -15.51 7.63
CA TYR A 325 1.08 -16.21 6.34
C TYR A 325 2.45 -16.29 5.67
N THR A 326 3.26 -15.24 5.78
CA THR A 326 4.63 -15.23 5.23
C THR A 326 5.47 -16.34 5.86
N ILE A 327 5.49 -16.43 7.19
CA ILE A 327 6.26 -17.46 7.93
C ILE A 327 5.72 -18.86 7.63
N GLU A 328 4.41 -19.04 7.57
CA GLU A 328 3.81 -20.34 7.22
C GLU A 328 4.15 -20.79 5.81
N LEU A 329 4.22 -19.88 4.84
CA LEU A 329 4.69 -20.18 3.48
C LEU A 329 6.17 -20.58 3.48
N GLN A 330 7.02 -19.90 4.28
CA GLN A 330 8.42 -20.28 4.48
C GLN A 330 8.57 -21.64 5.15
N CYS A 331 7.62 -22.03 6.01
CA CYS A 331 7.53 -23.36 6.62
C CYS A 331 6.83 -24.40 5.73
N PHE A 332 6.57 -24.09 4.46
CA PHE A 332 5.91 -24.96 3.48
C PHE A 332 4.49 -25.42 3.87
N LYS A 333 3.79 -24.67 4.70
CA LYS A 333 2.40 -24.97 5.13
C LYS A 333 1.35 -24.50 4.09
N PHE A 334 1.59 -24.75 2.81
CA PHE A 334 0.79 -24.22 1.69
C PHE A 334 -0.70 -24.56 1.79
N LYS A 335 -1.06 -25.81 2.10
CA LYS A 335 -2.45 -26.24 2.21
C LYS A 335 -3.22 -25.52 3.32
N GLY A 336 -2.56 -25.26 4.45
CA GLY A 336 -3.14 -24.52 5.57
C GLY A 336 -3.43 -23.07 5.21
N VAL A 337 -2.46 -22.38 4.59
CA VAL A 337 -2.62 -21.00 4.11
C VAL A 337 -3.72 -20.92 3.06
N LEU A 338 -3.72 -21.82 2.05
CA LEU A 338 -4.75 -21.83 1.00
C LEU A 338 -6.15 -22.04 1.56
N SER A 339 -6.32 -22.95 2.51
CA SER A 339 -7.63 -23.24 3.14
C SER A 339 -8.13 -22.01 3.90
N ARG A 340 -7.28 -21.37 4.73
CA ARG A 340 -7.67 -20.20 5.52
C ARG A 340 -7.97 -18.98 4.66
N THR A 341 -7.10 -18.67 3.68
CA THR A 341 -7.35 -17.55 2.76
C THR A 341 -8.63 -17.74 1.96
N SER A 342 -8.90 -18.97 1.48
CA SER A 342 -10.13 -19.27 0.76
C SER A 342 -11.38 -19.18 1.64
N LYS A 343 -11.30 -19.59 2.92
CA LYS A 343 -12.40 -19.46 3.89
C LYS A 343 -12.70 -18.00 4.20
N GLN A 344 -11.67 -17.20 4.48
CA GLN A 344 -11.83 -15.77 4.78
C GLN A 344 -12.41 -15.00 3.59
N LEU A 345 -11.93 -15.29 2.37
CA LEU A 345 -12.49 -14.69 1.15
C LEU A 345 -13.98 -15.03 0.93
N LYS A 346 -14.40 -16.27 1.26
CA LYS A 346 -15.81 -16.65 1.20
C LYS A 346 -16.64 -15.92 2.25
N GLN A 347 -16.18 -15.84 3.49
CA GLN A 347 -16.84 -15.08 4.56
C GLN A 347 -17.08 -13.63 4.15
N GLN A 348 -16.05 -12.94 3.67
CA GLN A 348 -16.18 -11.55 3.18
C GLN A 348 -17.19 -11.39 2.04
N THR A 349 -17.40 -12.42 1.20
CA THR A 349 -18.41 -12.37 0.13
C THR A 349 -19.81 -12.66 0.64
N ASP A 350 -19.97 -13.47 1.68
CA ASP A 350 -21.27 -13.82 2.26
C ASP A 350 -21.78 -12.70 3.19
N ASP A 351 -20.93 -12.10 4.01
CA ASP A 351 -21.26 -10.96 4.87
C ASP A 351 -21.72 -9.72 4.05
N ASN A 352 -21.22 -9.58 2.81
CA ASN A 352 -21.64 -8.49 1.92
C ASN A 352 -22.97 -8.70 1.20
N LYS A 353 -23.57 -9.89 1.25
CA LYS A 353 -24.91 -10.10 0.69
C LYS A 353 -26.01 -9.54 1.60
N GLU A 354 -25.74 -9.40 2.88
CA GLU A 354 -26.71 -8.91 3.87
C GLU A 354 -26.62 -7.40 4.10
N ASN A 355 -25.46 -6.77 3.91
CA ASN A 355 -25.25 -5.33 4.10
C ASN A 355 -24.61 -4.69 2.87
N VAL A 356 -25.24 -3.67 2.28
CA VAL A 356 -24.77 -2.71 1.26
C VAL A 356 -23.52 -3.13 0.50
N PRO A 357 -23.47 -3.09 -0.83
CA PRO A 357 -22.36 -3.55 -1.64
C PRO A 357 -21.11 -2.69 -1.39
N THR A 358 -20.44 -2.91 -0.28
CA THR A 358 -19.10 -2.37 -0.05
C THR A 358 -18.11 -3.12 -0.93
N ASN A 359 -17.25 -2.37 -1.51
CA ASN A 359 -16.30 -2.67 -2.56
C ASN A 359 -15.19 -3.65 -2.14
N THR A 360 -15.55 -4.90 -1.89
CA THR A 360 -14.63 -5.91 -1.35
C THR A 360 -13.49 -6.29 -2.27
N ALA A 361 -13.66 -6.19 -3.58
CA ALA A 361 -12.66 -6.63 -4.55
C ALA A 361 -11.35 -5.80 -4.51
N THR A 362 -11.42 -4.57 -4.01
CA THR A 362 -10.30 -3.63 -3.89
C THR A 362 -9.88 -3.35 -2.46
N SER A 363 -10.57 -3.96 -1.48
CA SER A 363 -10.16 -3.88 -0.09
C SER A 363 -8.73 -4.41 0.08
N PRO A 364 -7.86 -3.72 0.86
CA PRO A 364 -6.50 -4.18 1.10
C PRO A 364 -6.43 -5.60 1.67
N ASP A 365 -7.41 -6.00 2.48
CA ASP A 365 -7.50 -7.35 3.04
C ASP A 365 -7.78 -8.40 1.97
N THR A 366 -8.71 -8.14 1.06
CA THR A 366 -9.03 -9.05 -0.04
C THR A 366 -7.84 -9.22 -0.97
N VAL A 367 -7.14 -8.12 -1.28
CA VAL A 367 -5.91 -8.13 -2.09
C VAL A 367 -4.84 -8.99 -1.43
N ASP A 368 -4.56 -8.80 -0.13
CA ASP A 368 -3.59 -9.61 0.61
C ASP A 368 -3.96 -11.10 0.60
N LEU A 369 -5.21 -11.44 0.92
CA LEU A 369 -5.70 -12.82 0.89
C LEU A 369 -5.59 -13.45 -0.51
N GLY A 370 -5.85 -12.67 -1.55
CA GLY A 370 -5.66 -13.08 -2.94
C GLY A 370 -4.20 -13.44 -3.24
N VAL A 371 -3.26 -12.58 -2.87
CA VAL A 371 -1.82 -12.76 -3.09
C VAL A 371 -1.28 -13.96 -2.31
N TYR A 372 -1.59 -14.07 -0.99
CA TYR A 372 -1.13 -15.21 -0.19
C TYR A 372 -1.76 -16.53 -0.63
N GLY A 373 -3.03 -16.51 -1.04
CA GLY A 373 -3.70 -17.67 -1.64
C GLY A 373 -3.06 -18.10 -2.95
N ALA A 374 -2.66 -17.14 -3.80
CA ALA A 374 -1.93 -17.42 -5.05
C ALA A 374 -0.55 -18.02 -4.78
N ALA A 375 0.20 -17.44 -3.84
CA ALA A 375 1.52 -17.95 -3.44
C ALA A 375 1.42 -19.38 -2.89
N ALA A 376 0.43 -19.65 -2.02
CA ALA A 376 0.17 -20.98 -1.50
C ALA A 376 -0.24 -21.99 -2.60
N LYS A 377 -1.00 -21.55 -3.60
CA LYS A 377 -1.40 -22.39 -4.73
C LYS A 377 -0.23 -22.68 -5.67
N ALA A 378 0.70 -21.74 -5.82
CA ALA A 378 1.89 -21.91 -6.64
C ALA A 378 2.87 -22.96 -6.08
N GLU A 379 2.92 -23.18 -4.74
CA GLU A 379 3.75 -24.22 -4.08
C GLU A 379 5.21 -24.19 -4.55
N LEU A 380 5.89 -23.05 -4.49
CA LEU A 380 7.28 -22.85 -4.95
C LEU A 380 7.49 -22.93 -6.47
N GLN A 381 6.45 -23.19 -7.26
CA GLN A 381 6.58 -23.13 -8.71
C GLN A 381 6.81 -21.68 -9.16
N THR A 382 7.63 -21.50 -10.18
CA THR A 382 7.95 -20.19 -10.75
C THR A 382 7.57 -20.11 -12.23
N GLY A 383 7.52 -18.92 -12.79
CA GLY A 383 7.30 -18.68 -14.19
C GLY A 383 6.00 -19.28 -14.72
N LYS A 384 6.08 -20.09 -15.79
CA LYS A 384 4.89 -20.62 -16.48
C LYS A 384 4.08 -21.61 -15.66
N ASP A 385 4.72 -22.38 -14.79
CA ASP A 385 4.01 -23.39 -13.99
C ASP A 385 3.25 -22.73 -12.83
N ALA A 386 3.79 -21.67 -12.24
CA ALA A 386 3.05 -20.83 -11.31
C ALA A 386 1.82 -20.18 -11.99
N LEU A 387 2.00 -19.62 -13.18
CA LEU A 387 0.90 -19.03 -13.95
C LEU A 387 -0.23 -20.01 -14.24
N ARG A 388 0.09 -21.24 -14.65
CA ARG A 388 -0.94 -22.29 -14.87
C ARG A 388 -1.79 -22.57 -13.64
N ARG A 389 -1.20 -22.41 -12.44
CA ARG A 389 -1.93 -22.63 -11.18
C ARG A 389 -2.72 -21.39 -10.72
N ILE A 390 -2.27 -20.19 -11.07
CA ILE A 390 -2.85 -18.91 -10.61
C ILE A 390 -3.94 -18.41 -11.57
N LEU A 391 -3.77 -18.53 -12.89
CA LEU A 391 -4.74 -18.03 -13.86
C LEU A 391 -6.18 -18.52 -13.62
N PRO A 392 -6.44 -19.80 -13.26
CA PRO A 392 -7.79 -20.24 -12.93
C PRO A 392 -8.39 -19.52 -11.72
N LEU A 393 -7.55 -19.09 -10.74
CA LEU A 393 -8.04 -18.30 -9.60
C LEU A 393 -8.47 -16.90 -10.05
N LEU A 394 -7.73 -16.31 -11.00
CA LEU A 394 -8.07 -15.00 -11.58
C LEU A 394 -9.35 -15.09 -12.44
N GLU A 395 -9.59 -16.20 -13.14
CA GLU A 395 -10.84 -16.42 -13.88
C GLU A 395 -12.05 -16.49 -12.94
N HIS A 396 -11.91 -17.14 -11.78
CA HIS A 396 -12.97 -17.19 -10.76
C HIS A 396 -13.19 -15.85 -10.04
N ARG A 397 -12.15 -15.02 -9.92
CA ARG A 397 -12.17 -13.71 -9.25
C ARG A 397 -11.57 -12.63 -10.13
N PRO A 398 -12.24 -12.27 -11.23
CA PRO A 398 -11.67 -11.37 -12.26
C PRO A 398 -11.47 -9.93 -11.80
N GLN A 399 -12.07 -9.53 -10.69
CA GLN A 399 -11.92 -8.19 -10.11
C GLN A 399 -10.83 -8.12 -9.02
N ASP A 400 -10.21 -9.25 -8.64
CA ASP A 400 -9.16 -9.30 -7.62
C ASP A 400 -7.85 -8.70 -8.16
N VAL A 401 -7.57 -7.47 -7.73
CA VAL A 401 -6.38 -6.72 -8.15
C VAL A 401 -5.08 -7.41 -7.70
N GLY A 402 -5.07 -8.06 -6.53
CA GLY A 402 -3.91 -8.78 -6.02
C GLY A 402 -3.51 -9.95 -6.92
N LEU A 403 -4.50 -10.76 -7.32
CA LEU A 403 -4.29 -11.87 -8.27
C LEU A 403 -3.84 -11.36 -9.64
N LEU A 404 -4.46 -10.27 -10.13
CA LEU A 404 -4.08 -9.64 -11.38
C LEU A 404 -2.61 -9.22 -11.36
N LEU A 405 -2.20 -8.45 -10.37
CA LEU A 405 -0.83 -7.95 -10.25
C LEU A 405 0.18 -9.08 -10.08
N THR A 406 -0.17 -10.15 -9.34
CA THR A 406 0.66 -11.35 -9.22
C THR A 406 0.86 -12.03 -10.57
N ALA A 407 -0.20 -12.19 -11.36
CA ALA A 407 -0.10 -12.77 -12.70
C ALA A 407 0.70 -11.88 -13.66
N VAL A 408 0.50 -10.56 -13.61
CA VAL A 408 1.28 -9.57 -14.38
C VAL A 408 2.75 -9.65 -14.02
N GLN A 409 3.10 -9.70 -12.74
CA GLN A 409 4.48 -9.82 -12.25
C GLN A 409 5.16 -11.08 -12.80
N LEU A 410 4.48 -12.23 -12.74
CA LEU A 410 5.01 -13.50 -13.26
C LEU A 410 5.21 -13.46 -14.79
N GLN A 411 4.33 -12.78 -15.53
CA GLN A 411 4.52 -12.58 -16.97
C GLN A 411 5.71 -11.68 -17.27
N LEU A 412 5.91 -10.63 -16.47
CA LEU A 412 7.07 -9.72 -16.61
C LEU A 412 8.39 -10.42 -16.27
N GLN A 413 8.41 -11.24 -15.22
CA GLN A 413 9.57 -12.08 -14.89
C GLN A 413 9.90 -13.09 -16.01
N ALA A 414 8.88 -13.57 -16.72
CA ALA A 414 9.03 -14.41 -17.90
C ALA A 414 9.38 -13.61 -19.18
N HIS A 415 9.67 -12.30 -19.06
CA HIS A 415 9.93 -11.38 -20.18
C HIS A 415 8.80 -11.30 -21.21
N ASN A 416 7.57 -11.53 -20.80
CA ASN A 416 6.39 -11.50 -21.67
C ASN A 416 5.50 -10.28 -21.37
N ALA A 417 6.03 -9.09 -21.70
CA ALA A 417 5.34 -7.82 -21.46
C ALA A 417 4.02 -7.70 -22.24
N GLU A 418 3.90 -8.38 -23.39
CA GLU A 418 2.66 -8.36 -24.19
C GLU A 418 1.52 -9.09 -23.48
N ALA A 419 1.77 -10.28 -22.92
CA ALA A 419 0.76 -11.00 -22.16
C ALA A 419 0.42 -10.30 -20.83
N ALA A 420 1.40 -9.67 -20.18
CA ALA A 420 1.19 -8.84 -19.01
C ALA A 420 0.23 -7.68 -19.30
N LEU A 421 0.45 -6.98 -20.41
CA LEU A 421 -0.42 -5.88 -20.85
C LEU A 421 -1.83 -6.38 -21.22
N SER A 422 -1.94 -7.51 -21.92
CA SER A 422 -3.24 -8.11 -22.29
C SER A 422 -4.08 -8.46 -21.05
N LEU A 423 -3.46 -8.96 -19.96
CA LEU A 423 -4.15 -9.19 -18.68
C LEU A 423 -4.71 -7.88 -18.09
N LEU A 424 -3.90 -6.80 -18.10
CA LEU A 424 -4.33 -5.48 -17.64
C LEU A 424 -5.46 -4.90 -18.49
N GLU A 425 -5.35 -4.94 -19.82
CA GLU A 425 -6.37 -4.45 -20.74
C GLU A 425 -7.70 -5.22 -20.57
N THR A 426 -7.63 -6.53 -20.34
CA THR A 426 -8.81 -7.37 -20.05
C THR A 426 -9.48 -6.95 -18.75
N TYR A 427 -8.69 -6.72 -17.68
CA TYR A 427 -9.20 -6.21 -16.41
C TYR A 427 -9.83 -4.83 -16.58
N PHE A 428 -9.17 -3.93 -17.29
CA PHE A 428 -9.65 -2.58 -17.55
C PHE A 428 -11.00 -2.57 -18.28
N SER A 429 -11.14 -3.36 -19.32
CA SER A 429 -12.39 -3.49 -20.06
C SER A 429 -13.54 -4.01 -19.19
N ARG A 430 -13.28 -5.00 -18.34
CA ARG A 430 -14.25 -5.52 -17.39
C ARG A 430 -14.67 -4.51 -16.32
N ALA A 431 -13.70 -3.77 -15.78
CA ALA A 431 -13.96 -2.75 -14.77
C ALA A 431 -14.74 -1.55 -15.34
N GLU A 432 -14.47 -1.15 -16.59
CA GLU A 432 -15.20 -0.11 -17.30
C GLU A 432 -16.65 -0.52 -17.63
N GLN A 433 -16.89 -1.80 -17.89
CA GLN A 433 -18.23 -2.36 -18.13
C GLN A 433 -19.03 -2.58 -16.83
N SER A 434 -18.35 -2.58 -15.68
CA SER A 434 -19.00 -2.75 -14.39
C SER A 434 -19.80 -1.51 -14.01
N ALA A 435 -21.04 -1.69 -13.53
CA ALA A 435 -21.87 -0.60 -12.99
C ALA A 435 -21.36 -0.09 -11.62
N SER A 436 -20.35 -0.73 -11.03
CA SER A 436 -19.81 -0.36 -9.72
C SER A 436 -18.87 0.84 -9.83
N ALA A 437 -19.23 1.94 -9.17
CA ALA A 437 -18.39 3.15 -9.05
C ALA A 437 -17.00 2.83 -8.46
N SER A 438 -16.95 1.86 -7.58
CA SER A 438 -15.75 1.41 -6.93
C SER A 438 -14.81 0.61 -7.85
N ALA A 439 -15.34 -0.28 -8.69
CA ALA A 439 -14.54 -0.98 -9.69
C ALA A 439 -13.91 0.02 -10.68
N THR A 440 -14.67 1.05 -11.10
CA THR A 440 -14.17 2.13 -11.96
C THR A 440 -13.13 3.00 -11.25
N ASN A 441 -13.28 3.30 -9.95
CA ASN A 441 -12.27 4.02 -9.18
C ASN A 441 -10.97 3.20 -9.06
N ALA A 442 -11.08 1.90 -8.80
CA ALA A 442 -9.94 0.99 -8.78
C ALA A 442 -9.23 0.91 -10.14
N ARG A 443 -9.99 0.86 -11.23
CA ARG A 443 -9.47 0.88 -12.60
C ARG A 443 -8.58 2.11 -12.87
N PHE A 444 -8.99 3.28 -12.38
CA PHE A 444 -8.26 4.54 -12.54
C PHE A 444 -7.37 4.86 -11.34
N ALA A 445 -7.06 3.88 -10.47
CA ALA A 445 -6.09 4.05 -9.40
C ALA A 445 -4.69 4.36 -9.96
N PRO A 446 -3.92 5.28 -9.32
CA PRO A 446 -2.64 5.77 -9.84
C PRO A 446 -1.65 4.64 -10.16
N GLY A 447 -1.57 3.62 -9.30
CA GLY A 447 -0.65 2.50 -9.47
C GLY A 447 -0.95 1.65 -10.70
N LEU A 448 -2.22 1.34 -10.98
CA LEU A 448 -2.62 0.56 -12.15
C LEU A 448 -2.43 1.34 -13.45
N VAL A 449 -2.78 2.64 -13.44
CA VAL A 449 -2.55 3.53 -14.58
C VAL A 449 -1.05 3.67 -14.87
N ALA A 450 -0.23 3.88 -13.84
CA ALA A 450 1.23 3.98 -13.98
C ALA A 450 1.86 2.69 -14.54
N LEU A 451 1.39 1.52 -14.07
CA LEU A 451 1.85 0.22 -14.58
C LEU A 451 1.50 0.05 -16.06
N ALA A 452 0.27 0.38 -16.45
CA ALA A 452 -0.15 0.31 -17.85
C ALA A 452 0.68 1.25 -18.75
N ILE A 453 0.92 2.49 -18.29
CA ILE A 453 1.75 3.46 -18.99
C ILE A 453 3.18 2.96 -19.16
N ALA A 454 3.76 2.39 -18.10
CA ALA A 454 5.11 1.81 -18.17
C ALA A 454 5.18 0.70 -19.23
N LEU A 455 4.18 -0.19 -19.28
CA LEU A 455 4.11 -1.26 -20.28
C LEU A 455 3.87 -0.73 -21.70
N TYR A 456 3.01 0.28 -21.88
CA TYR A 456 2.83 0.94 -23.18
C TYR A 456 4.11 1.64 -23.64
N LYS A 457 4.84 2.30 -22.73
CA LYS A 457 6.14 2.94 -23.05
C LYS A 457 7.19 1.90 -23.46
N LEU A 458 7.27 0.76 -22.77
CA LEU A 458 8.15 -0.37 -23.15
C LEU A 458 7.85 -0.91 -24.55
N GLN A 459 6.59 -0.87 -24.98
CA GLN A 459 6.17 -1.30 -26.31
C GLN A 459 6.21 -0.17 -27.37
N GLY A 460 6.59 1.04 -26.99
CA GLY A 460 6.62 2.20 -27.88
C GLY A 460 5.22 2.73 -28.29
N ARG A 461 4.16 2.32 -27.60
CA ARG A 461 2.75 2.71 -27.91
C ARG A 461 2.40 4.09 -27.34
N ARG A 462 3.03 5.16 -27.84
CA ARG A 462 2.84 6.54 -27.33
C ARG A 462 1.39 7.04 -27.38
N HIS A 463 0.65 6.66 -28.40
CA HIS A 463 -0.77 7.03 -28.51
C HIS A 463 -1.60 6.40 -27.37
N ALA A 464 -1.38 5.14 -27.07
CA ALA A 464 -2.07 4.45 -25.97
C ALA A 464 -1.79 5.11 -24.61
N VAL A 465 -0.55 5.57 -24.38
CA VAL A 465 -0.19 6.33 -23.16
C VAL A 465 -1.05 7.57 -23.00
N ARG A 466 -1.17 8.40 -24.07
CA ARG A 466 -1.99 9.63 -24.03
C ARG A 466 -3.46 9.32 -23.83
N THR A 467 -4.00 8.38 -24.59
CA THR A 467 -5.40 7.97 -24.47
C THR A 467 -5.74 7.48 -23.07
N GLU A 468 -4.83 6.71 -22.46
CA GLU A 468 -5.02 6.19 -21.11
C GLU A 468 -5.01 7.30 -20.05
N LEU A 469 -4.07 8.24 -20.16
CA LEU A 469 -4.02 9.40 -19.28
C LEU A 469 -5.22 10.32 -19.43
N ALA A 470 -5.65 10.58 -20.67
CA ALA A 470 -6.84 11.39 -20.92
C ALA A 470 -8.11 10.75 -20.33
N LYS A 471 -8.27 9.42 -20.45
CA LYS A 471 -9.36 8.68 -19.81
C LYS A 471 -9.31 8.80 -18.28
N ALA A 472 -8.12 8.65 -17.69
CA ALA A 472 -7.94 8.75 -16.25
C ALA A 472 -8.29 10.16 -15.74
N LEU A 473 -7.85 11.22 -16.44
CA LEU A 473 -8.22 12.59 -16.10
C LEU A 473 -9.73 12.82 -16.25
N ALA A 474 -10.35 12.40 -17.35
CA ALA A 474 -11.78 12.53 -17.57
C ALA A 474 -12.59 11.85 -16.46
N HIS A 475 -12.14 10.68 -15.97
CA HIS A 475 -12.77 10.00 -14.84
C HIS A 475 -12.71 10.82 -13.55
N TRP A 476 -11.53 11.38 -13.21
CA TRP A 476 -11.33 12.14 -11.97
C TRP A 476 -11.83 13.60 -12.07
N HIS A 477 -12.17 14.08 -13.26
CA HIS A 477 -12.78 15.40 -13.47
C HIS A 477 -14.32 15.37 -13.55
N ARG A 478 -14.97 14.21 -13.54
CA ARG A 478 -16.44 14.12 -13.57
C ARG A 478 -17.07 14.92 -12.43
N GLU A 479 -18.16 15.60 -12.74
CA GLU A 479 -18.97 16.31 -11.76
C GLU A 479 -19.45 15.37 -10.64
N GLY A 480 -19.40 15.84 -9.41
CA GLY A 480 -19.77 15.06 -8.21
C GLY A 480 -18.62 14.35 -7.49
N LYS A 481 -17.40 14.34 -8.05
CA LYS A 481 -16.21 13.91 -7.30
C LYS A 481 -15.57 15.11 -6.63
N SER A 482 -15.42 15.03 -5.31
CA SER A 482 -14.72 16.05 -4.54
C SER A 482 -13.30 16.28 -5.08
N SER A 483 -12.83 17.51 -5.03
CA SER A 483 -11.44 17.84 -5.35
C SER A 483 -10.44 17.02 -4.50
N SER A 484 -10.86 16.63 -3.28
CA SER A 484 -10.09 15.81 -2.36
C SER A 484 -9.95 14.34 -2.80
N ASP A 485 -10.83 13.83 -3.68
CA ASP A 485 -10.81 12.41 -4.07
C ASP A 485 -9.86 12.12 -5.24
N ALA A 486 -9.45 13.14 -5.97
CA ALA A 486 -8.57 12.97 -7.12
C ALA A 486 -7.12 12.79 -6.68
N PRO A 487 -6.43 11.75 -7.13
CA PRO A 487 -5.04 11.50 -6.74
C PRO A 487 -4.10 12.54 -7.36
N ALA A 488 -3.52 13.41 -6.52
CA ALA A 488 -2.63 14.50 -6.95
C ALA A 488 -1.44 14.00 -7.78
N SER A 489 -0.88 12.85 -7.43
CA SER A 489 0.24 12.24 -8.16
C SER A 489 -0.14 11.88 -9.60
N LEU A 490 -1.33 11.36 -9.82
CA LEU A 490 -1.84 11.03 -11.15
C LEU A 490 -2.13 12.30 -11.96
N LEU A 491 -2.79 13.29 -11.35
CA LEU A 491 -3.08 14.59 -12.01
C LEU A 491 -1.79 15.27 -12.44
N ARG A 492 -0.77 15.29 -11.57
CA ARG A 492 0.55 15.87 -11.85
C ARG A 492 1.27 15.15 -12.98
N ALA A 493 1.37 13.82 -12.91
CA ALA A 493 2.03 13.01 -13.94
C ALA A 493 1.31 13.09 -15.30
N ALA A 494 -0.03 13.03 -15.28
CA ALA A 494 -0.84 13.13 -16.48
C ALA A 494 -0.75 14.52 -17.10
N GLY A 495 -0.84 15.58 -16.30
CA GLY A 495 -0.70 16.96 -16.75
C GLY A 495 0.65 17.19 -17.45
N VAL A 496 1.76 16.76 -16.86
CA VAL A 496 3.11 16.87 -17.45
C VAL A 496 3.23 16.11 -18.78
N GLU A 497 2.75 14.87 -18.85
CA GLU A 497 2.84 14.07 -20.07
C GLU A 497 1.95 14.61 -21.20
N LEU A 498 0.72 15.08 -20.88
CA LEU A 498 -0.21 15.64 -21.86
C LEU A 498 0.18 17.05 -22.31
N LEU A 499 0.89 17.81 -21.47
CA LEU A 499 1.44 19.12 -21.87
C LEU A 499 2.40 19.02 -23.07
N HIS A 500 3.08 17.89 -23.23
CA HIS A 500 3.95 17.62 -24.37
C HIS A 500 3.20 17.17 -25.63
N SER A 501 1.89 17.02 -25.59
CA SER A 501 1.07 16.69 -26.74
C SER A 501 0.82 17.93 -27.60
N GLN A 502 0.71 17.71 -28.92
CA GLN A 502 0.30 18.77 -29.87
C GLN A 502 -1.23 18.78 -30.08
N ASP A 503 -1.96 17.89 -29.44
CA ASP A 503 -3.42 17.82 -29.53
C ASP A 503 -4.04 18.86 -28.59
N PRO A 504 -4.87 19.78 -29.07
CA PRO A 504 -5.51 20.79 -28.23
C PRO A 504 -6.41 20.19 -27.14
N ALA A 505 -7.01 19.02 -27.37
CA ALA A 505 -7.81 18.32 -26.36
C ALA A 505 -6.93 17.83 -25.19
N ASP A 506 -5.74 17.31 -25.47
CA ASP A 506 -4.78 16.88 -24.46
C ASP A 506 -4.26 18.08 -23.64
N GLN A 507 -3.99 19.22 -24.32
CA GLN A 507 -3.54 20.45 -23.66
C GLN A 507 -4.63 21.04 -22.74
N ALA A 508 -5.89 21.03 -23.18
CA ALA A 508 -7.01 21.45 -22.35
C ALA A 508 -7.17 20.56 -21.12
N ALA A 509 -7.03 19.24 -21.28
CA ALA A 509 -7.06 18.30 -20.15
C ALA A 509 -5.91 18.52 -19.18
N ALA A 510 -4.70 18.81 -19.67
CA ALA A 510 -3.54 19.16 -18.84
C ALA A 510 -3.79 20.46 -18.05
N THR A 511 -4.35 21.50 -18.69
CA THR A 511 -4.71 22.76 -18.03
C THR A 511 -5.68 22.53 -16.89
N ALA A 512 -6.78 21.78 -17.13
CA ALA A 512 -7.77 21.45 -16.13
C ALA A 512 -7.16 20.66 -14.95
N ALA A 513 -6.22 19.75 -15.22
CA ALA A 513 -5.52 19.01 -14.17
C ALA A 513 -4.68 19.93 -13.27
N PHE A 514 -3.91 20.86 -13.85
CA PHE A 514 -3.11 21.81 -13.09
C PHE A 514 -3.96 22.86 -12.37
N GLU A 515 -5.09 23.30 -12.93
CA GLU A 515 -6.05 24.17 -12.23
C GLU A 515 -6.61 23.49 -10.98
N LYS A 516 -6.97 22.22 -11.08
CA LYS A 516 -7.47 21.45 -9.95
C LYS A 516 -6.40 21.27 -8.85
N LEU A 517 -5.15 21.01 -9.24
CA LEU A 517 -4.03 20.94 -8.32
C LEU A 517 -3.77 22.29 -7.63
N HIS A 518 -3.75 23.38 -8.39
CA HIS A 518 -3.53 24.73 -7.86
C HIS A 518 -4.67 25.22 -6.96
N ALA A 519 -5.91 24.86 -7.27
CA ALA A 519 -7.07 25.17 -6.43
C ALA A 519 -7.01 24.46 -5.07
N ALA A 520 -6.43 23.28 -5.04
CA ALA A 520 -6.28 22.52 -3.82
C ALA A 520 -5.06 22.94 -3.00
N ASP A 521 -3.94 23.24 -3.67
CA ASP A 521 -2.71 23.72 -3.06
C ASP A 521 -2.10 24.81 -3.95
N SER A 522 -2.31 26.05 -3.55
CA SER A 522 -1.75 27.22 -4.26
C SER A 522 -0.23 27.36 -4.12
N THR A 523 0.40 26.63 -3.19
CA THR A 523 1.84 26.65 -2.93
C THR A 523 2.61 25.59 -3.72
N ASP A 524 1.92 24.62 -4.34
CA ASP A 524 2.57 23.59 -5.19
C ASP A 524 3.21 24.22 -6.43
N LYS A 525 4.53 24.38 -6.37
CA LYS A 525 5.33 24.96 -7.46
C LYS A 525 5.23 24.18 -8.77
N ILE A 526 5.01 22.86 -8.71
CA ILE A 526 4.86 22.03 -9.91
C ILE A 526 3.51 22.31 -10.57
N ALA A 527 2.45 22.43 -9.79
CA ALA A 527 1.13 22.79 -10.28
C ALA A 527 1.13 24.19 -10.91
N VAL A 528 1.76 25.16 -10.23
CA VAL A 528 1.91 26.55 -10.74
C VAL A 528 2.73 26.55 -12.04
N ALA A 529 3.86 25.86 -12.11
CA ALA A 529 4.69 25.80 -13.31
C ALA A 529 3.95 25.14 -14.49
N GLY A 530 3.25 24.03 -14.23
CA GLY A 530 2.42 23.35 -15.21
C GLY A 530 1.29 24.25 -15.74
N LEU A 531 0.65 25.01 -14.85
CA LEU A 531 -0.41 25.95 -15.22
C LEU A 531 0.14 27.11 -16.08
N VAL A 532 1.28 27.69 -15.72
CA VAL A 532 1.95 28.73 -16.52
C VAL A 532 2.30 28.19 -17.90
N ALA A 533 2.86 26.97 -17.98
CA ALA A 533 3.24 26.35 -19.24
C ALA A 533 2.01 26.04 -20.13
N SER A 534 0.91 25.54 -19.54
CA SER A 534 -0.32 25.25 -20.26
C SER A 534 -1.03 26.52 -20.77
N LEU A 535 -1.04 27.59 -19.97
CA LEU A 535 -1.56 28.88 -20.38
C LEU A 535 -0.71 29.49 -21.51
N ALA A 536 0.61 29.35 -21.48
CA ALA A 536 1.51 29.80 -22.55
C ALA A 536 1.27 29.05 -23.86
N ALA A 537 1.03 27.76 -23.81
CA ALA A 537 0.73 26.92 -24.98
C ALA A 537 -0.60 27.31 -25.64
N ASN A 538 -1.62 27.61 -24.82
CA ASN A 538 -2.96 28.00 -25.30
C ASN A 538 -3.05 29.47 -25.74
N SER A 539 -2.10 30.33 -25.33
CA SER A 539 -2.16 31.80 -25.62
C SER A 539 -1.58 32.17 -26.99
N ALA A 540 -1.09 31.23 -27.77
CA ALA A 540 -0.48 31.51 -29.09
C ALA A 540 -1.48 32.12 -30.10
N ASP A 541 -2.80 31.92 -29.94
CA ASP A 541 -3.80 32.35 -30.91
C ASP A 541 -4.76 33.46 -30.44
N SER A 542 -4.93 33.71 -29.13
CA SER A 542 -5.82 34.80 -28.62
C SER A 542 -5.73 35.04 -27.12
N ALA A 543 -4.61 35.55 -26.61
CA ALA A 543 -4.52 35.92 -25.20
C ALA A 543 -5.35 37.15 -24.86
N THR A 544 -6.39 37.01 -24.03
CA THR A 544 -7.04 38.15 -23.39
C THR A 544 -6.09 38.79 -22.37
N SER A 545 -6.18 40.11 -22.17
CA SER A 545 -5.29 40.83 -21.21
C SER A 545 -5.34 40.23 -19.79
N ALA A 546 -6.50 39.72 -19.37
CA ALA A 546 -6.69 39.07 -18.08
C ALA A 546 -5.92 37.73 -17.94
N GLN A 547 -5.83 36.96 -19.02
CA GLN A 547 -5.04 35.71 -19.01
C GLN A 547 -3.55 35.99 -18.93
N ALA A 548 -3.07 37.02 -19.64
CA ALA A 548 -1.67 37.46 -19.59
C ALA A 548 -1.28 37.95 -18.18
N GLU A 549 -2.17 38.68 -17.49
CA GLU A 549 -1.95 39.13 -16.12
C GLU A 549 -1.93 37.97 -15.14
N ARG A 550 -2.86 37.01 -15.27
CA ARG A 550 -2.89 35.78 -14.45
C ARG A 550 -1.59 34.99 -14.62
N GLN A 551 -1.14 34.81 -15.85
CA GLN A 551 0.09 34.11 -16.18
C GLN A 551 1.31 34.81 -15.56
N ARG A 552 1.40 36.14 -15.63
CA ARG A 552 2.49 36.91 -15.00
C ARG A 552 2.50 36.78 -13.48
N LYS A 553 1.34 36.84 -12.83
CA LYS A 553 1.20 36.65 -11.38
C LYS A 553 1.69 35.26 -10.95
N LEU A 554 1.28 34.22 -11.66
CA LEU A 554 1.70 32.85 -11.40
C LEU A 554 3.20 32.64 -11.67
N ALA A 555 3.74 33.22 -12.75
CA ALA A 555 5.16 33.15 -13.07
C ALA A 555 6.04 33.81 -12.00
N ASN A 556 5.59 34.93 -11.42
CA ASN A 556 6.30 35.61 -10.33
C ASN A 556 6.34 34.82 -9.01
N ALA A 557 5.39 33.88 -8.81
CA ALA A 557 5.37 32.99 -7.68
C ALA A 557 6.38 31.82 -7.79
N LEU A 558 6.93 31.59 -8.99
CA LEU A 558 7.91 30.53 -9.23
C LEU A 558 9.32 30.98 -8.85
N THR A 559 10.12 30.01 -8.42
CA THR A 559 11.54 30.24 -8.16
C THR A 559 12.27 30.50 -9.50
N PRO A 560 13.04 31.59 -9.65
CA PRO A 560 13.79 31.86 -10.88
C PRO A 560 14.74 30.69 -11.22
N VAL A 561 14.88 30.40 -12.52
CA VAL A 561 15.71 29.29 -13.02
C VAL A 561 17.15 29.42 -12.56
N ASP A 562 17.69 30.66 -12.52
CA ASP A 562 19.06 30.94 -12.06
C ASP A 562 19.30 30.52 -10.59
N GLN A 563 18.26 30.58 -9.76
CA GLN A 563 18.32 30.10 -8.37
C GLN A 563 18.23 28.57 -8.28
N LEU A 564 17.46 27.93 -9.18
CA LEU A 564 17.32 26.47 -9.23
C LEU A 564 18.59 25.78 -9.69
N VAL A 565 19.34 26.39 -10.61
CA VAL A 565 20.63 25.87 -11.12
C VAL A 565 21.85 26.38 -10.37
N LYS A 566 21.66 27.20 -9.33
CA LYS A 566 22.77 27.75 -8.55
C LYS A 566 23.60 26.63 -7.90
N GLY A 567 24.88 26.60 -8.23
CA GLY A 567 25.83 25.59 -7.75
C GLY A 567 25.84 24.25 -8.55
N VAL A 568 25.08 24.15 -9.65
CA VAL A 568 25.12 23.02 -10.55
C VAL A 568 25.88 23.42 -11.82
N ASP A 569 27.00 22.77 -12.08
CA ASP A 569 27.72 22.93 -13.34
C ASP A 569 27.05 22.07 -14.43
N VAL A 570 26.13 22.70 -15.17
CA VAL A 570 25.36 22.08 -16.26
C VAL A 570 26.29 21.59 -17.37
N ALA A 571 27.40 22.30 -17.64
CA ALA A 571 28.34 21.93 -18.70
C ALA A 571 29.08 20.63 -18.35
N SER A 572 29.50 20.46 -17.10
CA SER A 572 30.15 19.22 -16.66
C SER A 572 29.18 18.04 -16.61
N LEU A 573 27.90 18.25 -16.27
CA LEU A 573 26.89 17.21 -16.31
C LEU A 573 26.61 16.73 -17.75
N LEU A 574 26.55 17.64 -18.71
CA LEU A 574 26.41 17.31 -20.13
C LEU A 574 27.62 16.56 -20.68
N GLN A 575 28.85 16.97 -20.30
CA GLN A 575 30.07 16.24 -20.64
C GLN A 575 30.13 14.86 -19.99
N GLY A 576 29.59 14.72 -18.77
CA GLY A 576 29.46 13.43 -18.07
C GLY A 576 28.41 12.49 -18.66
N GLY A 577 27.71 12.87 -19.72
CA GLY A 577 26.75 12.04 -20.45
C GLY A 577 25.34 12.01 -19.82
N VAL A 578 25.00 12.98 -18.98
CA VAL A 578 23.61 13.15 -18.53
C VAL A 578 22.73 13.52 -19.72
N ALA A 579 21.78 12.64 -20.06
CA ALA A 579 20.89 12.86 -21.20
C ALA A 579 20.06 14.12 -21.01
N THR A 580 20.15 15.04 -21.97
CA THR A 580 19.19 16.15 -22.05
C THR A 580 17.79 15.59 -22.40
N LEU A 581 16.73 16.14 -21.80
CA LEU A 581 15.38 15.91 -22.29
C LEU A 581 15.39 16.23 -23.80
N ALA A 582 15.13 15.21 -24.61
CA ALA A 582 15.00 15.42 -26.06
C ALA A 582 13.90 16.45 -26.26
N THR A 583 14.25 17.69 -26.56
CA THR A 583 13.33 18.66 -27.11
C THR A 583 12.66 17.97 -28.28
N ALA A 584 11.35 17.82 -28.25
CA ALA A 584 10.58 17.26 -29.35
C ALA A 584 11.05 17.96 -30.61
N ALA A 585 11.80 17.26 -31.46
CA ALA A 585 12.21 17.83 -32.72
C ALA A 585 10.94 18.29 -33.41
N PRO A 586 10.86 19.55 -33.86
CA PRO A 586 9.68 20.05 -34.55
C PRO A 586 9.34 19.02 -35.62
N ALA A 587 8.09 18.56 -35.63
CA ALA A 587 7.60 17.55 -36.54
C ALA A 587 7.90 17.96 -37.97
N LYS A 588 9.08 17.61 -38.47
CA LYS A 588 9.42 17.72 -39.87
C LYS A 588 8.56 16.72 -40.62
N SER A 589 7.53 17.31 -41.24
CA SER A 589 7.09 16.84 -42.53
C SER A 589 6.12 15.65 -42.58
N LYS A 590 4.91 15.86 -42.16
CA LYS A 590 3.80 15.29 -42.92
C LYS A 590 3.53 16.08 -44.24
N LYS A 591 3.92 17.36 -44.33
CA LYS A 591 3.79 18.16 -45.54
C LYS A 591 4.74 17.72 -46.67
N ARG A 592 5.89 17.15 -46.36
CA ARG A 592 6.85 16.72 -47.39
C ARG A 592 6.47 15.37 -48.03
N SER A 593 5.75 14.51 -47.31
CA SER A 593 5.24 13.24 -47.87
C SER A 593 4.01 13.50 -48.76
N ALA A 594 3.16 14.49 -48.41
CA ALA A 594 2.01 14.87 -49.26
C ALA A 594 2.43 15.64 -50.52
N ALA A 595 3.46 16.51 -50.43
CA ALA A 595 4.01 17.20 -51.58
C ALA A 595 4.80 16.25 -52.52
N ALA A 596 5.48 15.24 -51.97
CA ALA A 596 6.14 14.20 -52.76
C ALA A 596 5.14 13.22 -53.40
N ALA A 597 4.02 12.96 -52.74
CA ALA A 597 2.91 12.18 -53.32
C ALA A 597 2.16 12.96 -54.43
N ALA A 598 1.97 14.25 -54.27
CA ALA A 598 1.33 15.10 -55.30
C ALA A 598 2.25 15.31 -56.52
N ALA A 599 3.56 15.48 -56.32
CA ALA A 599 4.53 15.56 -57.41
C ALA A 599 4.74 14.19 -58.11
N GLY A 600 4.48 13.07 -57.42
CA GLY A 600 4.52 11.74 -58.03
C GLY A 600 3.29 11.42 -58.90
N GLU A 601 2.14 12.03 -58.67
CA GLU A 601 0.91 11.85 -59.46
C GLU A 601 0.94 12.61 -60.76
N GLU A 602 1.52 13.82 -60.81
CA GLU A 602 1.66 14.58 -62.09
C GLU A 602 2.73 13.96 -63.04
N ALA A 603 3.76 13.28 -62.50
CA ALA A 603 4.75 12.57 -63.35
C ALA A 603 4.24 11.19 -63.84
N ALA A 604 3.25 10.60 -63.16
CA ALA A 604 2.67 9.31 -63.56
C ALA A 604 1.57 9.44 -64.66
N ALA A 605 1.02 10.65 -64.88
CA ALA A 605 0.00 10.87 -65.91
C ALA A 605 0.54 11.09 -67.33
N SER A 606 1.83 11.44 -67.48
CA SER A 606 2.47 11.65 -68.80
C SER A 606 3.16 10.41 -69.37
N ASP A 607 3.43 9.39 -68.56
CA ASP A 607 4.15 8.15 -69.01
C ASP A 607 3.25 6.92 -69.19
N ALA A 608 1.94 7.08 -69.07
CA ALA A 608 0.99 5.96 -69.13
C ALA A 608 0.67 5.47 -70.56
N GLN A 609 1.26 6.08 -71.62
CA GLN A 609 1.03 5.63 -73.02
C GLN A 609 2.17 4.87 -73.69
N ALA A 610 3.31 4.65 -73.02
CA ALA A 610 4.46 4.04 -73.69
C ALA A 610 4.92 2.67 -73.18
N ALA A 611 4.28 2.06 -72.19
CA ALA A 611 4.78 0.79 -71.62
C ALA A 611 3.67 -0.27 -71.46
N LYS A 612 3.08 -0.66 -72.58
CA LYS A 612 2.38 -1.95 -72.70
C LYS A 612 3.24 -2.95 -73.41
N LYS A 613 4.28 -3.46 -72.75
CA LYS A 613 4.92 -4.76 -73.12
C LYS A 613 5.63 -5.34 -71.90
N THR A 614 5.15 -6.57 -71.55
CA THR A 614 5.84 -7.66 -70.83
C THR A 614 6.21 -7.43 -69.34
N LYS A 615 5.36 -7.90 -68.45
CA LYS A 615 5.79 -8.52 -67.22
C LYS A 615 5.28 -9.94 -67.19
N THR A 616 6.15 -10.82 -67.67
CA THR A 616 6.07 -12.26 -67.36
C THR A 616 6.61 -12.50 -65.99
N GLY A 617 5.84 -13.24 -65.17
CA GLY A 617 6.36 -14.10 -64.16
C GLY A 617 6.83 -13.48 -62.84
N ALA A 618 5.90 -13.10 -61.98
CA ALA A 618 6.21 -13.08 -60.57
C ALA A 618 5.97 -14.48 -59.99
N ALA A 619 7.04 -15.15 -59.59
CA ALA A 619 6.99 -16.43 -58.90
C ALA A 619 6.19 -16.35 -57.61
N PRO A 620 5.40 -17.37 -57.28
CA PRO A 620 4.61 -17.36 -56.05
C PRO A 620 5.50 -17.29 -54.83
N LYS A 621 5.20 -16.43 -53.88
CA LYS A 621 5.93 -16.29 -52.61
C LYS A 621 5.80 -17.59 -51.83
N LEU A 622 6.91 -18.31 -51.73
CA LEU A 622 7.05 -19.54 -50.94
C LEU A 622 6.64 -19.33 -49.47
N SER A 623 5.92 -20.29 -48.93
CA SER A 623 5.51 -20.30 -47.52
C SER A 623 6.77 -20.26 -46.61
N ARG A 624 6.57 -19.80 -45.35
CA ARG A 624 7.66 -19.74 -44.34
C ARG A 624 8.37 -21.09 -44.16
N GLN A 625 7.64 -22.19 -44.38
CA GLN A 625 8.15 -23.56 -44.27
C GLN A 625 9.01 -23.94 -45.49
N ALA A 626 8.63 -23.53 -46.70
CA ALA A 626 9.38 -23.74 -47.91
C ALA A 626 10.69 -22.90 -47.93
N ARG A 627 10.69 -21.66 -47.43
CA ARG A 627 11.92 -20.86 -47.25
C ARG A 627 12.90 -21.47 -46.25
N LYS A 628 12.38 -22.14 -45.18
CA LYS A 628 13.23 -22.81 -44.19
C LYS A 628 13.83 -24.11 -44.72
N LEU A 629 13.16 -24.76 -45.65
CA LEU A 629 13.68 -25.96 -46.35
C LEU A 629 14.71 -25.58 -47.40
N GLN A 630 14.51 -24.50 -48.15
CA GLN A 630 15.45 -23.99 -49.16
C GLN A 630 16.74 -23.45 -48.50
N ALA A 631 16.63 -22.76 -47.34
CA ALA A 631 17.80 -22.31 -46.58
C ALA A 631 18.60 -23.47 -45.95
N LYS A 632 18.02 -24.66 -45.84
CA LYS A 632 18.69 -25.88 -45.36
C LYS A 632 19.38 -26.65 -46.47
N SER A 633 18.80 -26.63 -47.70
CA SER A 633 19.43 -27.21 -48.89
C SER A 633 20.68 -26.42 -49.31
N ASP A 634 20.69 -25.10 -49.14
CA ASP A 634 21.82 -24.23 -49.49
C ASP A 634 23.00 -24.30 -48.48
N LYS A 635 22.80 -24.96 -47.32
CA LYS A 635 23.85 -25.08 -46.27
C LYS A 635 24.55 -26.44 -46.20
N GLU A 636 24.03 -27.45 -46.83
CA GLU A 636 24.62 -28.79 -46.87
C GLU A 636 24.86 -29.17 -48.33
N GLU A 637 26.05 -28.93 -48.82
CA GLU A 637 26.49 -29.51 -50.10
C GLU A 637 26.39 -31.03 -50.04
N GLY A 638 25.37 -31.60 -50.66
CA GLY A 638 25.38 -32.96 -51.11
C GLY A 638 24.36 -33.96 -50.61
N SER A 639 23.30 -33.63 -49.86
CA SER A 639 22.37 -34.69 -49.39
C SER A 639 20.97 -34.31 -48.98
N PHE A 640 20.36 -33.24 -49.49
CA PHE A 640 18.97 -32.96 -49.18
C PHE A 640 18.05 -33.10 -50.40
N ASP A 641 17.27 -34.19 -50.40
CA ASP A 641 16.23 -34.42 -51.40
C ASP A 641 14.88 -33.97 -50.85
N PRO A 642 14.26 -32.91 -51.41
CA PRO A 642 12.97 -32.40 -50.96
C PRO A 642 11.79 -33.35 -51.12
N ASN A 643 11.91 -34.39 -51.95
CA ASN A 643 10.88 -35.37 -52.24
C ASN A 643 10.98 -36.64 -51.37
N LYS A 644 12.00 -36.76 -50.53
CA LYS A 644 12.18 -37.90 -49.64
C LYS A 644 11.13 -37.90 -48.52
N LYS A 645 10.32 -38.95 -48.43
CA LYS A 645 9.39 -39.09 -47.29
C LYS A 645 10.13 -39.13 -45.99
N MET A 646 9.67 -38.31 -45.04
CA MET A 646 10.25 -38.26 -43.70
C MET A 646 10.08 -39.58 -42.99
N ASP A 647 11.14 -40.04 -42.32
CA ASP A 647 11.15 -41.24 -41.48
C ASP A 647 10.13 -41.09 -40.36
N PRO A 648 9.10 -41.96 -40.28
CA PRO A 648 8.09 -41.89 -39.20
C PRO A 648 8.67 -42.19 -37.82
N GLU A 649 9.86 -42.83 -37.73
CA GLU A 649 10.52 -43.19 -36.48
C GLU A 649 11.55 -42.14 -36.03
N ARG A 650 11.64 -40.99 -36.67
CA ARG A 650 12.62 -39.93 -36.33
C ARG A 650 12.55 -39.39 -34.89
N TRP A 651 11.43 -39.63 -34.21
CA TRP A 651 11.21 -39.22 -32.83
C TRP A 651 11.75 -40.22 -31.79
N LEU A 652 12.03 -41.48 -32.24
CA LEU A 652 12.65 -42.48 -31.39
C LEU A 652 14.17 -42.26 -31.28
N PRO A 653 14.80 -42.59 -30.14
CA PRO A 653 16.24 -42.62 -30.01
C PRO A 653 16.87 -43.46 -31.10
N VAL A 654 18.03 -43.06 -31.63
CA VAL A 654 18.67 -43.69 -32.80
C VAL A 654 18.87 -45.20 -32.63
N ARG A 655 19.04 -45.71 -31.42
CA ARG A 655 19.19 -47.14 -31.12
C ARG A 655 17.92 -47.94 -31.21
N ASP A 656 16.77 -47.30 -31.08
CA ASP A 656 15.43 -47.92 -31.00
C ASP A 656 14.70 -47.84 -32.34
N ARG A 657 15.35 -47.29 -33.38
CA ARG A 657 14.80 -47.23 -34.74
C ARG A 657 14.96 -48.57 -35.45
N SER A 658 13.94 -49.02 -36.16
CA SER A 658 13.99 -50.25 -36.98
C SER A 658 15.09 -50.29 -38.02
N SER A 659 15.56 -49.11 -38.44
CA SER A 659 16.69 -48.95 -39.40
C SER A 659 18.08 -48.95 -38.75
N TYR A 660 18.18 -49.02 -37.41
CA TYR A 660 19.46 -48.99 -36.73
C TYR A 660 20.26 -50.30 -36.89
N ARG A 661 21.47 -50.18 -37.45
CA ARG A 661 22.44 -51.30 -37.52
C ARG A 661 23.69 -50.91 -36.71
N PRO A 662 24.00 -51.63 -35.63
CA PRO A 662 25.24 -51.34 -34.88
C PRO A 662 26.47 -51.52 -35.74
N PRO A 663 27.49 -50.67 -35.66
CA PRO A 663 28.69 -50.80 -36.47
C PRO A 663 29.43 -52.09 -36.11
N LYS A 664 29.68 -52.91 -37.12
CA LYS A 664 30.49 -54.13 -37.03
C LYS A 664 31.90 -53.75 -36.59
N GLY A 665 32.34 -54.28 -35.47
CA GLY A 665 33.57 -53.89 -34.77
C GLY A 665 34.84 -54.02 -35.62
N LYS A 666 35.62 -52.94 -35.62
CA LYS A 666 37.06 -53.00 -35.83
C LYS A 666 37.72 -52.75 -34.45
N LYS A 667 38.46 -53.74 -33.97
CA LYS A 667 39.42 -53.58 -32.86
C LYS A 667 40.40 -52.49 -33.20
N GLY A 668 40.51 -51.48 -32.37
CA GLY A 668 41.63 -50.54 -32.44
C GLY A 668 41.30 -49.17 -31.89
N ARG A 669 41.83 -48.90 -30.69
CA ARG A 669 42.30 -47.63 -30.15
C ARG A 669 41.56 -46.34 -30.52
N GLY A 670 40.94 -45.72 -29.52
CA GLY A 670 40.63 -44.31 -29.60
C GLY A 670 39.45 -43.90 -28.73
N ARG A 671 39.72 -43.54 -27.49
CA ARG A 671 38.86 -42.73 -26.65
C ARG A 671 38.38 -41.52 -27.42
N ARG A 672 37.17 -41.53 -27.89
CA ARG A 672 36.36 -40.32 -28.19
C ARG A 672 35.00 -40.81 -28.71
N GLY A 673 33.95 -40.59 -27.96
CA GLY A 673 32.60 -40.79 -28.44
C GLY A 673 31.50 -41.16 -27.47
N GLU A 674 31.73 -41.06 -26.17
CA GLU A 674 30.65 -41.35 -25.20
C GLU A 674 29.97 -40.10 -24.59
N ALA A 675 30.38 -38.92 -24.98
CA ALA A 675 29.83 -37.65 -24.38
C ALA A 675 28.59 -37.09 -25.11
N ALA A 676 28.05 -37.76 -26.14
CA ALA A 676 27.01 -37.14 -26.96
C ALA A 676 25.60 -37.76 -26.81
N THR A 677 25.36 -38.68 -25.87
CA THR A 677 24.05 -39.37 -25.77
C THR A 677 23.44 -39.45 -24.39
N MET A 678 23.86 -38.58 -23.47
CA MET A 678 23.21 -38.48 -22.15
C MET A 678 22.51 -37.13 -22.01
N GLN A 679 21.26 -37.07 -22.33
CA GLN A 679 20.32 -36.06 -21.78
C GLN A 679 19.99 -36.50 -20.35
N GLY A 680 20.62 -35.87 -19.37
CA GLY A 680 20.49 -36.25 -17.95
C GLY A 680 21.81 -36.78 -17.38
N GLY A 681 22.93 -36.14 -17.69
CA GLY A 681 24.24 -36.50 -17.15
C GLY A 681 24.38 -36.05 -15.71
N VAL A 682 24.72 -36.97 -14.83
CA VAL A 682 25.31 -36.70 -13.53
C VAL A 682 26.63 -35.97 -13.76
N VAL A 683 26.69 -34.70 -13.40
CA VAL A 683 27.92 -33.91 -13.44
C VAL A 683 28.85 -34.46 -12.38
N LYS A 684 30.10 -34.83 -12.74
CA LYS A 684 31.10 -35.25 -11.76
C LYS A 684 31.42 -34.07 -10.84
N GLU A 685 31.55 -34.32 -9.54
CA GLU A 685 31.82 -33.31 -8.52
C GLU A 685 33.02 -32.40 -8.81
N GLU A 686 33.97 -32.83 -9.62
CA GLU A 686 35.12 -32.03 -10.04
C GLU A 686 34.80 -30.93 -11.05
N GLU A 687 33.73 -31.05 -11.85
CA GLU A 687 33.34 -30.03 -12.84
C GLU A 687 32.49 -28.91 -12.25
N THR A 688 31.80 -29.15 -11.11
CA THR A 688 31.02 -28.12 -10.42
C THR A 688 31.90 -27.14 -9.65
N LEU A 689 33.09 -27.54 -9.22
CA LEU A 689 34.04 -26.66 -8.52
C LEU A 689 34.79 -25.71 -9.44
N ALA A 690 34.93 -26.05 -10.73
CA ALA A 690 35.56 -25.19 -11.73
C ALA A 690 34.65 -24.03 -12.20
N LEU A 691 33.36 -24.18 -12.08
CA LEU A 691 32.37 -23.14 -12.48
C LEU A 691 32.09 -22.07 -11.37
N ALA A 692 32.56 -22.30 -10.16
CA ALA A 692 32.32 -21.41 -9.02
C ALA A 692 33.42 -20.35 -8.80
N GLY A 693 34.36 -20.18 -9.72
CA GLY A 693 35.26 -19.01 -9.83
C GLY A 693 35.97 -18.56 -8.57
N GLY A 694 36.49 -19.48 -7.75
CA GLY A 694 37.25 -19.15 -6.56
C GLY A 694 38.66 -19.78 -6.60
N ALA A 695 39.70 -18.94 -6.65
CA ALA A 695 41.08 -19.36 -6.46
C ALA A 695 41.27 -19.86 -5.04
N GLY A 696 41.31 -21.19 -4.85
CA GLY A 696 41.60 -21.79 -3.57
C GLY A 696 41.34 -23.29 -3.59
N SER A 697 42.36 -24.10 -3.92
CA SER A 697 42.28 -25.57 -3.82
C SER A 697 42.24 -25.98 -2.34
N VAL A 698 41.12 -26.44 -1.83
CA VAL A 698 41.03 -27.13 -0.57
C VAL A 698 41.14 -28.61 -0.84
N ARG A 699 42.31 -29.21 -0.47
CA ARG A 699 42.46 -30.64 -0.39
C ARG A 699 41.68 -31.16 0.78
N VAL A 700 40.63 -31.95 0.54
CA VAL A 700 39.95 -32.73 1.54
C VAL A 700 40.68 -34.08 1.65
N GLU A 701 41.36 -34.35 2.76
CA GLU A 701 41.93 -35.64 3.09
C GLU A 701 40.81 -36.66 3.33
N LYS A 702 40.87 -37.79 2.61
CA LYS A 702 40.00 -38.94 2.82
C LYS A 702 40.35 -39.62 4.14
N ALA A 703 39.38 -39.80 5.00
CA ALA A 703 39.47 -40.65 6.18
C ALA A 703 39.75 -42.12 5.76
N PRO A 704 40.60 -42.89 6.52
CA PRO A 704 40.98 -44.23 6.16
C PRO A 704 39.80 -45.20 6.30
N GLN A 705 39.56 -46.01 5.27
CA GLN A 705 38.65 -47.13 5.30
C GLN A 705 39.26 -48.27 6.11
N GLY A 706 38.55 -48.71 7.17
CA GLY A 706 38.87 -49.92 7.91
C GLY A 706 38.50 -51.19 7.11
N PRO A 707 39.13 -52.37 7.45
CA PRO A 707 39.10 -53.51 6.58
C PRO A 707 37.80 -54.30 6.60
N SER A 708 37.39 -54.73 5.42
CA SER A 708 36.26 -55.63 5.14
C SER A 708 36.50 -57.03 5.71
N GLY A 709 35.70 -57.46 6.64
CA GLY A 709 35.64 -58.86 7.09
C GLY A 709 34.56 -59.63 6.36
N SER A 710 34.98 -60.69 5.69
CA SER A 710 34.17 -61.71 5.05
C SER A 710 33.40 -62.55 6.04
N GLY A 711 32.13 -62.91 5.78
CA GLY A 711 31.37 -63.85 6.63
C GLY A 711 30.01 -64.25 6.08
N ALA A 712 30.04 -65.27 5.24
CA ALA A 712 29.11 -66.41 5.12
C ALA A 712 27.62 -66.28 5.42
N ALA A 713 26.88 -66.75 4.45
CA ALA A 713 25.49 -67.18 4.35
C ALA A 713 24.85 -67.85 5.57
N LYS A 714 23.52 -67.60 5.79
CA LYS A 714 22.58 -68.68 6.11
C LYS A 714 21.13 -68.24 5.76
N LYS A 715 20.52 -69.10 4.92
CA LYS A 715 19.06 -69.19 4.67
C LYS A 715 18.30 -69.58 5.95
N ARG A 716 17.07 -69.05 6.11
CA ARG A 716 15.88 -69.78 6.59
C ARG A 716 14.66 -68.85 6.46
N LYS A 717 13.74 -69.11 5.59
CA LYS A 717 12.51 -69.90 5.57
C LYS A 717 11.49 -69.62 6.68
N LYS A 718 10.32 -69.16 6.23
CA LYS A 718 8.95 -69.47 6.67
C LYS A 718 8.41 -69.01 8.01
N GLY A 719 7.19 -68.44 7.93
CA GLY A 719 6.17 -68.59 8.94
C GLY A 719 5.05 -67.55 8.85
N LYS A 720 3.96 -67.99 8.30
CA LYS A 720 2.60 -67.46 8.41
C LYS A 720 2.17 -67.17 9.86
N LYS A 721 1.59 -66.05 10.17
CA LYS A 721 0.17 -65.93 10.55
C LYS A 721 -0.25 -64.49 10.46
#